data_9e584b5f52e936dfba7b03629d62dd5b
#
_entry.id   9e584b5f52e936dfba7b03629d62dd5b
#
_cell.length_a   1.000
_cell.length_b   1.000
_cell.length_c   1.000
_cell.angle_alpha   90.00
_cell.angle_beta   90.00
_cell.angle_gamma   90.00
#
_symmetry.space_group_name_H-M   'P 1'
#
loop_
_entity.id
_entity.type
_entity.pdbx_description
1 polymer ?
#
loop_
_entity_poly.entity_id
_entity_poly.type
_entity_poly.pdbx_seq_one_letter_code
_entity_poly.pdbx_strand_id
1 'polypeptide(L)'
;MRFANLSFALALLLMLFAIPTLWAQEEEEEWYYDKPIKNIVFDNLNNVKKSDLEGVTSRFISQPFTDELIGDLYERLFSLEYFDDVEIRAAKGNDNGKTVNLILTVQERPIVAKLNFSGNRQVHDADLKAQVSMKDRDVFVESKVLEDERAIRNYYIEKGYTKVTVTSSYEEKDNGIHITFKIREGQQTVVRSINFAGNQVISSKSLKGKLSSKESGIFRKGEYQESELAQDLRTIVTYYQDRGYVDARVVGLNQESSYNEKKNREELDITIQIFEGEQYIFGGISFEGNHVFTNEELQDRVTLKEGAVYNETKFQQTKMNIQNLYYENGYTANRFGSDVSKDADSRVISYVIKIDEYPRSHIESIIVKGNEKTKEFVILREIPIDEGDIFSNAKIANGMRNLYNLQYFSAVSPEVVQGSEENLVDIVFTVEEQSTTSLEFGFTFSGVSDPDEIPIAITARLQESNLFGEGKTASIGTSLSTTQQSVSVGYGQNWIFGRPISANFSVSYAHSRYYTLGDKMLPSGDVDDDYYYMMYQQNQFNFAFSLGHRWTPNFAILTLSGGVTTGLINHSYDDDLWIPYDTSVSQYSDNWKPKNSVWIGFSMDGRNIAYDPSTGWFASQRVTWYGLFKEGFFPFAENWGEEEFYLRTDTKLERYFTILNIPVNDKWSIKAVLMGYTWFAFQFEALDSTIKKNSRLYIDGMFNGRGWTIYNADEGRGRMMWNNTVELRIPLIPGIMSLDAWFDAVAIDDYAYEISTLTEEDWYFSFGPSLRFSIPQFPLRLIFANPFRIIDGNVIFTDQDGDGDYDWRSNWHFVLSFNITNR
;
A
#
# COMPACT_ATOMS: atom_id res chain seq x y z
N MET A 1 -33.46 69.19 65.71
CA MET A 1 -32.39 68.33 66.34
C MET A 1 -32.87 66.90 66.61
N ARG A 2 -33.33 66.19 65.64
CA ARG A 2 -33.67 64.72 65.84
C ARG A 2 -33.44 63.87 64.55
N PHE A 3 -32.71 64.37 63.57
CA PHE A 3 -32.37 63.59 62.35
C PHE A 3 -30.86 63.34 62.12
N ALA A 4 -29.98 63.92 62.95
CA ALA A 4 -28.53 63.74 62.80
C ALA A 4 -27.95 62.48 63.47
N ASN A 5 -28.68 61.85 64.42
CA ASN A 5 -28.19 60.66 65.16
C ASN A 5 -28.56 59.31 64.51
N LEU A 6 -29.46 59.32 63.54
CA LEU A 6 -29.82 58.05 62.83
C LEU A 6 -28.89 57.76 61.64
N SER A 7 -28.32 58.81 61.03
CA SER A 7 -27.36 58.63 59.92
C SER A 7 -25.99 58.18 60.35
N PHE A 8 -25.57 58.53 61.58
CA PHE A 8 -24.28 58.10 62.14
C PHE A 8 -24.31 56.64 62.64
N ALA A 9 -25.47 56.15 63.14
CA ALA A 9 -25.65 54.76 63.52
C ALA A 9 -25.74 53.85 62.34
N LEU A 10 -26.33 54.31 61.20
CA LEU A 10 -26.44 53.55 59.97
C LEU A 10 -25.07 53.46 59.21
N ALA A 11 -24.27 54.58 59.32
CA ALA A 11 -22.89 54.57 58.78
C ALA A 11 -21.93 53.67 59.59
N LEU A 12 -22.11 53.64 60.91
CA LEU A 12 -21.34 52.77 61.80
C LEU A 12 -21.75 51.25 61.62
N LEU A 13 -23.02 50.98 61.35
CA LEU A 13 -23.52 49.63 61.05
C LEU A 13 -23.08 49.13 59.69
N LEU A 14 -22.98 50.05 58.73
CA LEU A 14 -22.43 49.70 57.35
C LEU A 14 -20.92 49.55 57.39
N MET A 15 -20.16 50.20 58.27
CA MET A 15 -18.73 49.96 58.48
C MET A 15 -18.45 48.67 59.23
N LEU A 16 -19.36 48.15 60.07
CA LEU A 16 -19.19 46.87 60.76
C LEU A 16 -19.55 45.65 59.91
N PHE A 17 -20.27 45.85 58.80
CA PHE A 17 -20.51 44.80 57.82
C PHE A 17 -19.48 44.79 56.65
N ALA A 18 -18.62 45.79 56.51
CA ALA A 18 -17.59 45.91 55.50
C ALA A 18 -16.22 45.30 55.88
N ILE A 19 -16.05 44.84 57.13
CA ILE A 19 -14.78 44.36 57.64
C ILE A 19 -14.57 42.79 57.51
N PRO A 20 -15.59 41.95 57.29
CA PRO A 20 -15.29 40.50 57.07
C PRO A 20 -15.02 40.14 55.66
N THR A 21 -15.03 40.99 54.64
CA THR A 21 -14.67 40.65 53.24
C THR A 21 -13.20 40.96 52.87
N LEU A 22 -12.40 41.47 53.83
CA LEU A 22 -10.98 41.73 53.58
C LEU A 22 -10.01 40.69 54.19
N TRP A 23 -10.57 39.64 54.79
CA TRP A 23 -9.75 38.58 55.42
C TRP A 23 -10.10 37.14 54.91
N ALA A 24 -10.54 36.98 53.65
CA ALA A 24 -10.66 35.71 53.00
C ALA A 24 -10.05 35.80 51.59
N GLN A 25 -8.88 36.35 51.45
CA GLN A 25 -7.91 35.79 50.55
C GLN A 25 -7.21 34.71 51.41
N GLU A 26 -7.86 33.53 51.48
CA GLU A 26 -7.11 32.28 51.58
C GLU A 26 -6.11 32.32 50.44
N GLU A 27 -4.82 32.33 50.76
CA GLU A 27 -3.82 31.78 49.82
C GLU A 27 -4.38 30.41 49.42
N GLU A 28 -4.97 30.30 48.23
CA GLU A 28 -5.20 29.00 47.66
C GLU A 28 -3.81 28.34 47.64
N GLU A 29 -3.60 27.43 48.58
CA GLU A 29 -2.42 26.55 48.52
C GLU A 29 -2.34 26.07 47.06
N GLU A 30 -1.24 26.29 46.43
CA GLU A 30 -0.95 25.86 45.04
C GLU A 30 -0.96 24.35 45.00
N TRP A 31 -2.16 23.79 45.13
CA TRP A 31 -2.46 22.35 45.31
C TRP A 31 -1.95 21.48 44.16
N TYR A 32 -1.62 22.09 43.02
CA TYR A 32 -1.24 21.41 41.76
C TYR A 32 0.27 21.14 41.66
N TYR A 33 1.14 21.81 42.43
CA TYR A 33 2.58 21.60 42.36
C TYR A 33 3.00 20.15 42.68
N ASP A 34 4.03 19.67 41.97
CA ASP A 34 4.61 18.31 42.06
C ASP A 34 3.62 17.16 41.81
N LYS A 35 2.41 17.45 41.35
CA LYS A 35 1.45 16.40 40.96
C LYS A 35 1.55 16.06 39.50
N PRO A 36 1.42 14.77 39.11
CA PRO A 36 1.48 14.38 37.74
C PRO A 36 0.31 14.92 36.93
N ILE A 37 0.62 15.43 35.74
CA ILE A 37 -0.35 15.90 34.76
C ILE A 37 -1.02 14.67 34.15
N LYS A 38 -2.34 14.54 34.34
CA LYS A 38 -3.10 13.40 33.85
C LYS A 38 -3.61 13.59 32.43
N ASN A 39 -4.04 14.81 32.10
CA ASN A 39 -4.62 15.12 30.79
C ASN A 39 -4.44 16.61 30.47
N ILE A 40 -4.38 16.90 29.17
CA ILE A 40 -4.34 18.26 28.62
C ILE A 40 -5.55 18.40 27.70
N VAL A 41 -6.42 19.35 28.02
CA VAL A 41 -7.68 19.62 27.31
C VAL A 41 -7.63 21.02 26.73
N PHE A 42 -8.00 21.18 25.48
CA PHE A 42 -8.10 22.47 24.82
C PHE A 42 -9.54 22.94 24.79
N ASP A 43 -9.78 24.17 25.23
CA ASP A 43 -11.04 24.88 25.10
C ASP A 43 -10.94 25.93 24.00
N ASN A 44 -12.03 26.16 23.24
CA ASN A 44 -12.12 27.03 22.05
C ASN A 44 -11.28 26.63 20.84
N LEU A 45 -10.94 25.35 20.70
CA LEU A 45 -10.29 24.82 19.54
C LEU A 45 -11.33 24.58 18.42
N ASN A 46 -11.24 25.33 17.31
CA ASN A 46 -12.22 25.31 16.23
C ASN A 46 -11.63 24.88 14.88
N ASN A 47 -10.46 25.40 14.51
CA ASN A 47 -9.81 25.20 13.21
C ASN A 47 -8.54 24.36 13.31
N VAL A 48 -7.83 24.45 14.43
CA VAL A 48 -6.62 23.65 14.68
C VAL A 48 -7.04 22.22 15.05
N LYS A 49 -6.46 21.24 14.40
CA LYS A 49 -6.75 19.83 14.73
C LYS A 49 -6.03 19.44 16.03
N LYS A 50 -6.72 18.71 16.88
CA LYS A 50 -6.15 18.19 18.12
C LYS A 50 -4.91 17.32 17.88
N SER A 51 -4.90 16.53 16.80
CA SER A 51 -3.74 15.74 16.36
C SER A 51 -2.46 16.55 16.16
N ASP A 52 -2.59 17.79 15.67
CA ASP A 52 -1.43 18.65 15.39
C ASP A 52 -0.78 19.16 16.70
N LEU A 53 -1.53 19.09 17.81
CA LEU A 53 -1.11 19.49 19.15
C LEU A 53 -0.63 18.30 20.00
N GLU A 54 -1.08 17.08 19.71
CA GLU A 54 -0.73 15.88 20.49
C GLU A 54 0.78 15.60 20.48
N GLY A 55 1.46 15.83 19.37
CA GLY A 55 2.91 15.69 19.26
C GLY A 55 3.70 16.62 20.21
N VAL A 56 3.11 17.76 20.54
CA VAL A 56 3.72 18.74 21.48
C VAL A 56 3.31 18.44 22.92
N THR A 57 2.06 18.05 23.16
CA THR A 57 1.49 17.95 24.51
C THR A 57 1.70 16.58 25.16
N SER A 58 1.84 15.51 24.40
CA SER A 58 1.92 14.12 24.92
C SER A 58 3.05 13.92 25.92
N ARG A 59 4.20 14.55 25.70
CA ARG A 59 5.38 14.43 26.57
C ARG A 59 5.23 15.09 27.94
N PHE A 60 4.23 15.97 28.12
CA PHE A 60 3.93 16.60 29.40
C PHE A 60 2.99 15.74 30.27
N ILE A 61 2.36 14.73 29.67
CA ILE A 61 1.49 13.82 30.41
C ILE A 61 2.35 12.93 31.32
N SER A 62 1.88 12.72 32.55
CA SER A 62 2.57 12.02 33.64
C SER A 62 3.77 12.74 34.24
N GLN A 63 4.16 13.92 33.74
CA GLN A 63 5.21 14.74 34.34
C GLN A 63 4.68 15.53 35.54
N PRO A 64 5.50 15.84 36.56
CA PRO A 64 5.07 16.64 37.68
C PRO A 64 4.83 18.10 37.23
N PHE A 65 3.77 18.73 37.73
CA PHE A 65 3.50 20.12 37.45
C PHE A 65 4.56 21.02 38.10
N THR A 66 5.30 21.78 37.31
CA THR A 66 6.26 22.77 37.72
C THR A 66 6.17 24.00 36.82
N ASP A 67 6.54 25.19 37.30
CA ASP A 67 6.52 26.41 36.49
C ASP A 67 7.42 26.30 35.26
N GLU A 68 8.56 25.63 35.40
CA GLU A 68 9.49 25.39 34.29
C GLU A 68 8.85 24.50 33.18
N LEU A 69 8.14 23.43 33.60
CA LEU A 69 7.44 22.53 32.68
C LEU A 69 6.29 23.25 31.96
N ILE A 70 5.54 24.08 32.68
CA ILE A 70 4.44 24.88 32.09
C ILE A 70 4.99 25.96 31.17
N GLY A 71 6.12 26.58 31.51
CA GLY A 71 6.83 27.50 30.64
C GLY A 71 7.28 26.85 29.33
N ASP A 72 7.85 25.63 29.36
CA ASP A 72 8.23 24.85 28.16
C ASP A 72 6.98 24.49 27.33
N LEU A 73 5.88 24.07 27.97
CA LEU A 73 4.62 23.81 27.28
C LEU A 73 4.12 25.04 26.54
N TYR A 74 4.11 26.19 27.22
CA TYR A 74 3.68 27.46 26.66
C TYR A 74 4.55 27.89 25.47
N GLU A 75 5.89 27.89 25.62
CA GLU A 75 6.82 28.22 24.51
C GLU A 75 6.62 27.35 23.31
N ARG A 76 6.40 26.05 23.50
CA ARG A 76 6.18 25.10 22.40
C ARG A 76 4.86 25.31 21.69
N LEU A 77 3.78 25.58 22.42
CA LEU A 77 2.49 25.88 21.80
C LEU A 77 2.56 27.18 20.99
N PHE A 78 3.25 28.20 21.49
CA PHE A 78 3.48 29.45 20.76
C PHE A 78 4.39 29.27 19.53
N SER A 79 5.38 28.38 19.60
CA SER A 79 6.27 28.10 18.48
C SER A 79 5.55 27.44 17.28
N LEU A 80 4.35 26.88 17.47
CA LEU A 80 3.50 26.38 16.37
C LEU A 80 2.84 27.50 15.58
N GLU A 81 2.84 28.73 16.09
CA GLU A 81 2.21 29.91 15.48
C GLU A 81 0.71 29.78 15.18
N TYR A 82 0.02 28.83 15.86
CA TYR A 82 -1.43 28.61 15.67
C TYR A 82 -2.30 29.51 16.53
N PHE A 83 -1.74 30.08 17.61
CA PHE A 83 -2.47 30.79 18.62
C PHE A 83 -1.97 32.23 18.77
N ASP A 84 -2.91 33.15 18.99
CA ASP A 84 -2.63 34.53 19.41
C ASP A 84 -2.52 34.63 20.93
N ASP A 85 -3.24 33.75 21.65
CA ASP A 85 -3.20 33.68 23.11
C ASP A 85 -3.50 32.28 23.62
N VAL A 86 -2.87 31.87 24.72
CA VAL A 86 -3.06 30.60 25.40
C VAL A 86 -3.08 30.80 26.89
N GLU A 87 -4.22 30.60 27.52
CA GLU A 87 -4.39 30.66 28.98
C GLU A 87 -4.37 29.22 29.53
N ILE A 88 -3.47 28.92 30.44
CA ILE A 88 -3.32 27.58 31.04
C ILE A 88 -3.90 27.63 32.47
N ARG A 89 -4.87 26.75 32.75
CA ARG A 89 -5.49 26.57 34.07
C ARG A 89 -5.32 25.14 34.59
N ALA A 90 -4.99 24.99 35.84
CA ALA A 90 -4.92 23.70 36.51
C ALA A 90 -6.29 23.31 37.10
N ALA A 91 -6.78 22.13 36.78
CA ALA A 91 -8.02 21.55 37.33
C ALA A 91 -7.73 20.22 38.04
N LYS A 92 -8.50 19.93 39.13
CA LYS A 92 -8.33 18.65 39.86
C LYS A 92 -8.74 17.47 38.99
N GLY A 93 -7.88 16.42 38.92
CA GLY A 93 -8.25 15.14 38.31
C GLY A 93 -9.35 14.41 39.10
N ASN A 94 -10.00 13.44 38.46
CA ASN A 94 -11.11 12.68 39.04
C ASN A 94 -10.71 11.73 40.21
N ASP A 95 -9.45 11.78 40.65
CA ASP A 95 -8.83 10.91 41.66
C ASP A 95 -8.62 11.62 43.02
N ASN A 96 -9.54 12.47 43.42
CA ASN A 96 -9.47 13.30 44.62
C ASN A 96 -8.28 14.29 44.65
N GLY A 97 -7.87 14.80 43.47
CA GLY A 97 -6.84 15.80 43.36
C GLY A 97 -5.42 15.27 43.55
N LYS A 98 -5.21 13.98 43.30
CA LYS A 98 -3.87 13.36 43.22
C LYS A 98 -3.15 13.70 41.92
N THR A 99 -3.90 14.00 40.87
CA THR A 99 -3.41 14.39 39.55
C THR A 99 -3.99 15.75 39.14
N VAL A 100 -3.32 16.39 38.15
CA VAL A 100 -3.73 17.67 37.56
C VAL A 100 -4.20 17.46 36.14
N ASN A 101 -5.34 18.02 35.75
CA ASN A 101 -5.71 18.21 34.36
C ASN A 101 -5.40 19.67 33.99
N LEU A 102 -4.68 19.87 32.88
CA LEU A 102 -4.47 21.19 32.32
C LEU A 102 -5.62 21.52 31.36
N ILE A 103 -6.24 22.67 31.57
CA ILE A 103 -7.24 23.24 30.65
C ILE A 103 -6.57 24.42 29.96
N LEU A 104 -6.40 24.30 28.63
CA LEU A 104 -5.80 25.32 27.78
C LEU A 104 -6.91 26.05 27.04
N THR A 105 -7.22 27.29 27.45
CA THR A 105 -8.14 28.14 26.69
C THR A 105 -7.34 28.86 25.63
N VAL A 106 -7.62 28.60 24.35
CA VAL A 106 -6.84 29.11 23.23
C VAL A 106 -7.63 30.15 22.43
N GLN A 107 -6.91 31.14 21.92
CA GLN A 107 -7.40 32.04 20.87
C GLN A 107 -6.64 31.70 19.60
N GLU A 108 -7.32 31.04 18.66
CA GLU A 108 -6.73 30.65 17.38
C GLU A 108 -6.48 31.88 16.49
N ARG A 109 -5.38 31.84 15.73
CA ARG A 109 -5.12 32.80 14.66
C ARG A 109 -6.16 32.69 13.55
N PRO A 110 -6.37 33.78 12.76
CA PRO A 110 -7.33 33.76 11.69
C PRO A 110 -6.99 32.69 10.64
N ILE A 111 -8.00 32.22 9.91
CA ILE A 111 -7.83 31.22 8.85
C ILE A 111 -7.49 31.87 7.51
N VAL A 112 -6.84 31.13 6.63
CA VAL A 112 -6.62 31.51 5.23
C VAL A 112 -7.95 31.41 4.49
N ALA A 113 -8.52 32.57 4.09
CA ALA A 113 -9.75 32.61 3.34
C ALA A 113 -9.51 32.28 1.86
N LYS A 114 -8.37 32.72 1.30
CA LYS A 114 -8.04 32.51 -0.12
C LYS A 114 -6.56 32.64 -0.42
N LEU A 115 -6.06 31.72 -1.26
CA LEU A 115 -4.73 31.81 -1.90
C LEU A 115 -4.88 32.33 -3.32
N ASN A 116 -4.15 33.41 -3.65
CA ASN A 116 -4.11 34.03 -4.97
C ASN A 116 -2.68 34.05 -5.51
N PHE A 117 -2.55 33.87 -6.83
CA PHE A 117 -1.29 34.00 -7.55
C PHE A 117 -1.43 35.11 -8.58
N SER A 118 -0.38 35.87 -8.78
CA SER A 118 -0.39 36.97 -9.76
C SER A 118 0.97 37.11 -10.45
N GLY A 119 0.95 37.29 -11.78
CA GLY A 119 2.18 37.42 -12.58
C GLY A 119 2.71 36.10 -13.13
N ASN A 120 2.11 34.98 -12.79
CA ASN A 120 2.41 33.63 -13.28
C ASN A 120 1.80 33.39 -14.67
N ARG A 121 2.50 33.83 -15.70
CA ARG A 121 1.99 33.72 -17.10
C ARG A 121 2.31 32.38 -17.74
N GLN A 122 3.36 31.71 -17.29
CA GLN A 122 3.90 30.48 -17.86
C GLN A 122 3.53 29.23 -17.03
N VAL A 123 3.09 29.40 -15.78
CA VAL A 123 2.70 28.33 -14.85
C VAL A 123 1.27 28.54 -14.41
N HIS A 124 0.48 27.48 -14.42
CA HIS A 124 -0.93 27.55 -14.00
C HIS A 124 -1.06 27.63 -12.49
N ASP A 125 -2.10 28.30 -11.99
CA ASP A 125 -2.42 28.39 -10.56
C ASP A 125 -2.54 27.03 -9.89
N ALA A 126 -3.08 26.02 -10.60
CA ALA A 126 -3.21 24.66 -10.09
C ALA A 126 -1.85 24.02 -9.77
N ASP A 127 -0.85 24.24 -10.64
CA ASP A 127 0.52 23.74 -10.42
C ASP A 127 1.17 24.43 -9.23
N LEU A 128 0.95 25.74 -9.07
CA LEU A 128 1.47 26.51 -7.94
C LEU A 128 0.78 26.13 -6.63
N LYS A 129 -0.53 25.89 -6.64
CA LYS A 129 -1.27 25.38 -5.47
C LYS A 129 -0.76 24.01 -4.99
N ALA A 130 -0.23 23.19 -5.89
CA ALA A 130 0.37 21.91 -5.54
C ALA A 130 1.76 22.03 -4.87
N GLN A 131 2.41 23.19 -4.99
CA GLN A 131 3.74 23.42 -4.42
C GLN A 131 3.68 24.09 -3.03
N VAL A 132 2.59 24.75 -2.71
CA VAL A 132 2.42 25.44 -1.42
C VAL A 132 1.88 24.51 -0.35
N SER A 133 2.36 24.68 0.87
CA SER A 133 1.96 23.91 2.04
C SER A 133 0.63 24.41 2.59
N MET A 134 0.37 25.71 2.55
CA MET A 134 -0.86 26.32 3.03
C MET A 134 -2.01 26.13 2.05
N LYS A 135 -3.18 25.84 2.60
CA LYS A 135 -4.42 25.64 1.84
C LYS A 135 -5.51 26.59 2.30
N ASP A 136 -6.54 26.73 1.48
CA ASP A 136 -7.76 27.46 1.87
C ASP A 136 -8.36 26.79 3.11
N ARG A 137 -8.66 27.56 4.16
CA ARG A 137 -9.16 27.21 5.51
C ARG A 137 -8.12 26.70 6.51
N ASP A 138 -6.85 26.63 6.17
CA ASP A 138 -5.79 26.40 7.17
C ASP A 138 -5.65 27.61 8.10
N VAL A 139 -5.16 27.40 9.31
CA VAL A 139 -4.76 28.50 10.19
C VAL A 139 -3.60 29.24 9.56
N PHE A 140 -3.68 30.57 9.56
CA PHE A 140 -2.64 31.43 8.99
C PHE A 140 -1.35 31.36 9.82
N VAL A 141 -0.28 30.94 9.18
CA VAL A 141 1.06 30.84 9.78
C VAL A 141 2.04 31.60 8.87
N GLU A 142 2.59 32.69 9.36
CA GLU A 142 3.46 33.58 8.56
C GLU A 142 4.76 32.90 8.12
N SER A 143 5.34 32.06 8.97
CA SER A 143 6.55 31.29 8.61
C SER A 143 6.30 30.35 7.43
N LYS A 144 5.14 29.71 7.34
CA LYS A 144 4.75 28.85 6.21
C LYS A 144 4.56 29.64 4.92
N VAL A 145 4.07 30.88 4.98
CA VAL A 145 3.97 31.75 3.79
C VAL A 145 5.35 32.02 3.18
N LEU A 146 6.36 32.23 4.03
CA LEU A 146 7.74 32.42 3.57
C LEU A 146 8.35 31.13 3.01
N GLU A 147 7.99 29.98 3.55
CA GLU A 147 8.36 28.67 2.99
C GLU A 147 7.70 28.44 1.63
N ASP A 148 6.42 28.77 1.50
CA ASP A 148 5.67 28.68 0.26
C ASP A 148 6.24 29.63 -0.83
N GLU A 149 6.67 30.85 -0.47
CA GLU A 149 7.43 31.70 -1.41
C GLU A 149 8.67 31.00 -1.96
N ARG A 150 9.43 30.32 -1.09
CA ARG A 150 10.63 29.58 -1.49
C ARG A 150 10.28 28.37 -2.35
N ALA A 151 9.21 27.66 -2.01
CA ALA A 151 8.73 26.51 -2.77
C ALA A 151 8.31 26.92 -4.18
N ILE A 152 7.52 27.99 -4.33
CA ILE A 152 7.13 28.55 -5.63
C ILE A 152 8.37 28.99 -6.41
N ARG A 153 9.30 29.70 -5.77
CA ARG A 153 10.53 30.15 -6.41
C ARG A 153 11.37 28.97 -6.92
N ASN A 154 11.54 27.92 -6.10
CA ASN A 154 12.29 26.74 -6.49
C ASN A 154 11.64 26.03 -7.67
N TYR A 155 10.32 25.91 -7.67
CA TYR A 155 9.56 25.33 -8.78
C TYR A 155 9.77 26.07 -10.12
N TYR A 156 9.84 27.40 -10.08
CA TYR A 156 10.19 28.19 -11.26
C TYR A 156 11.65 27.99 -11.70
N ILE A 157 12.57 27.90 -10.73
CA ILE A 157 13.99 27.62 -11.02
C ILE A 157 14.14 26.26 -11.71
N GLU A 158 13.41 25.23 -11.26
CA GLU A 158 13.37 23.90 -11.90
C GLU A 158 12.85 23.96 -13.35
N LYS A 159 12.02 24.93 -13.67
CA LYS A 159 11.52 25.18 -15.04
C LYS A 159 12.42 26.13 -15.85
N GLY A 160 13.61 26.43 -15.34
CA GLY A 160 14.60 27.28 -16.04
C GLY A 160 14.42 28.79 -15.86
N TYR A 161 13.56 29.26 -14.96
CA TYR A 161 13.36 30.69 -14.66
C TYR A 161 14.31 31.15 -13.54
N THR A 162 15.59 31.21 -13.82
CA THR A 162 16.64 31.45 -12.81
C THR A 162 16.57 32.84 -12.14
N LYS A 163 15.92 33.83 -12.81
CA LYS A 163 15.77 35.19 -12.32
C LYS A 163 14.36 35.46 -11.72
N VAL A 164 13.61 34.43 -11.40
CA VAL A 164 12.28 34.59 -10.80
C VAL A 164 12.36 35.26 -9.43
N THR A 165 11.43 36.14 -9.18
CA THR A 165 11.20 36.69 -7.83
C THR A 165 9.76 36.44 -7.41
N VAL A 166 9.61 35.93 -6.21
CA VAL A 166 8.32 35.67 -5.58
C VAL A 166 8.27 36.49 -4.31
N THR A 167 7.19 37.18 -4.09
CA THR A 167 6.92 37.95 -2.87
C THR A 167 5.47 37.74 -2.47
N SER A 168 5.22 37.50 -1.19
CA SER A 168 3.87 37.40 -0.65
C SER A 168 3.38 38.73 -0.12
N SER A 169 2.08 38.87 -0.09
CA SER A 169 1.38 39.90 0.68
C SER A 169 0.08 39.27 1.19
N TYR A 170 -0.30 39.64 2.40
CA TYR A 170 -1.55 39.15 2.98
C TYR A 170 -2.35 40.31 3.56
N GLU A 171 -3.67 40.21 3.49
CA GLU A 171 -4.62 41.21 4.00
C GLU A 171 -5.81 40.49 4.68
N GLU A 172 -6.25 41.04 5.78
CA GLU A 172 -7.45 40.53 6.46
C GLU A 172 -8.70 41.06 5.74
N LYS A 173 -9.53 40.14 5.26
CA LYS A 173 -10.74 40.42 4.52
C LYS A 173 -11.72 39.25 4.59
N ASP A 174 -13.04 39.54 4.56
CA ASP A 174 -14.08 38.52 4.53
C ASP A 174 -13.96 37.45 5.64
N ASN A 175 -13.61 37.89 6.86
CA ASN A 175 -13.41 37.05 8.06
C ASN A 175 -12.24 36.05 7.97
N GLY A 176 -11.16 36.38 7.22
CA GLY A 176 -9.95 35.57 7.13
C GLY A 176 -8.83 36.31 6.39
N ILE A 177 -7.71 35.61 6.23
CA ILE A 177 -6.53 36.14 5.57
C ILE A 177 -6.54 35.78 4.09
N HIS A 178 -6.43 36.77 3.22
CA HIS A 178 -6.19 36.59 1.79
C HIS A 178 -4.70 36.72 1.53
N ILE A 179 -4.06 35.62 1.08
CA ILE A 179 -2.65 35.57 0.73
C ILE A 179 -2.53 35.75 -0.78
N THR A 180 -1.66 36.67 -1.22
CA THR A 180 -1.36 36.87 -2.64
C THR A 180 0.13 36.73 -2.89
N PHE A 181 0.52 35.72 -3.65
CA PHE A 181 1.88 35.53 -4.16
C PHE A 181 2.05 36.30 -5.46
N LYS A 182 2.93 37.32 -5.44
CA LYS A 182 3.29 38.13 -6.62
C LYS A 182 4.55 37.56 -7.25
N ILE A 183 4.44 37.09 -8.48
CA ILE A 183 5.49 36.41 -9.21
C ILE A 183 5.98 37.32 -10.36
N ARG A 184 7.28 37.48 -10.45
CA ARG A 184 7.94 38.02 -11.64
C ARG A 184 8.81 36.93 -12.21
N GLU A 185 8.34 36.30 -13.27
CA GLU A 185 8.94 35.06 -13.80
C GLU A 185 10.35 35.28 -14.37
N GLY A 186 10.63 36.46 -14.90
CA GLY A 186 11.85 36.70 -15.64
C GLY A 186 11.83 36.01 -17.01
N GLN A 187 13.02 35.82 -17.58
CA GLN A 187 13.19 35.10 -18.84
C GLN A 187 13.63 33.65 -18.54
N GLN A 188 13.16 32.72 -19.36
CA GLN A 188 13.60 31.34 -19.27
C GLN A 188 15.03 31.20 -19.78
N THR A 189 15.87 30.51 -19.04
CA THR A 189 17.24 30.15 -19.42
C THR A 189 17.25 28.69 -19.88
N VAL A 190 17.80 28.45 -21.08
CA VAL A 190 17.93 27.10 -21.65
C VAL A 190 19.36 26.81 -22.03
N VAL A 191 19.77 25.57 -21.92
CA VAL A 191 21.09 25.10 -22.36
C VAL A 191 21.11 24.99 -23.89
N ARG A 192 21.92 25.78 -24.56
CA ARG A 192 22.12 25.74 -26.01
C ARG A 192 23.13 24.67 -26.39
N SER A 193 24.29 24.67 -25.72
CA SER A 193 25.33 23.68 -25.93
C SER A 193 26.09 23.34 -24.65
N ILE A 194 26.58 22.09 -24.58
CA ILE A 194 27.47 21.63 -23.51
C ILE A 194 28.73 21.12 -24.18
N ASN A 195 29.88 21.73 -23.89
CA ASN A 195 31.18 21.39 -24.46
C ASN A 195 32.14 20.93 -23.36
N PHE A 196 33.12 20.12 -23.74
CA PHE A 196 34.15 19.63 -22.84
C PHE A 196 35.52 20.01 -23.38
N ALA A 197 36.43 20.33 -22.46
CA ALA A 197 37.83 20.57 -22.75
C ALA A 197 38.72 19.79 -21.80
N GLY A 198 39.85 19.27 -22.29
CA GLY A 198 40.80 18.47 -21.50
C GLY A 198 40.46 16.97 -21.43
N ASN A 199 39.33 16.54 -21.98
CA ASN A 199 38.90 15.13 -22.05
C ASN A 199 39.54 14.40 -23.24
N GLN A 200 40.69 13.79 -23.02
CA GLN A 200 41.45 13.06 -24.05
C GLN A 200 41.10 11.57 -24.13
N VAL A 201 40.84 10.98 -22.98
CA VAL A 201 40.54 9.53 -22.86
C VAL A 201 39.06 9.21 -23.09
N ILE A 202 38.19 10.05 -22.54
CA ILE A 202 36.73 9.82 -22.67
C ILE A 202 36.14 10.83 -23.65
N SER A 203 35.42 10.33 -24.65
CA SER A 203 34.83 11.22 -25.67
C SER A 203 33.74 12.14 -25.08
N SER A 204 33.66 13.37 -25.61
CA SER A 204 32.61 14.34 -25.24
C SER A 204 31.18 13.76 -25.42
N LYS A 205 30.99 12.88 -26.41
CA LYS A 205 29.71 12.19 -26.65
C LYS A 205 29.35 11.27 -25.50
N SER A 206 30.33 10.54 -24.97
CA SER A 206 30.11 9.64 -23.81
C SER A 206 29.78 10.43 -22.53
N LEU A 207 30.50 11.56 -22.34
CA LEU A 207 30.26 12.46 -21.21
C LEU A 207 28.88 13.10 -21.29
N LYS A 208 28.48 13.65 -22.45
CA LYS A 208 27.12 14.19 -22.66
C LYS A 208 26.04 13.19 -22.39
N GLY A 209 26.27 11.89 -22.67
CA GLY A 209 25.33 10.80 -22.38
C GLY A 209 25.05 10.58 -20.90
N LYS A 210 25.97 11.04 -20.02
CA LYS A 210 25.86 10.86 -18.56
C LYS A 210 25.22 12.04 -17.83
N LEU A 211 25.09 13.18 -18.48
CA LEU A 211 24.50 14.37 -17.91
C LEU A 211 22.97 14.25 -17.81
N SER A 212 22.40 14.78 -16.76
CA SER A 212 20.96 15.03 -16.61
C SER A 212 20.56 16.26 -17.43
N SER A 213 21.34 17.33 -17.35
CA SER A 213 21.20 18.53 -18.18
C SER A 213 21.26 18.21 -19.67
N LYS A 214 20.31 18.69 -20.44
CA LYS A 214 20.21 18.42 -21.88
C LYS A 214 20.21 19.72 -22.69
N GLU A 215 20.83 19.67 -23.87
CA GLU A 215 20.77 20.76 -24.85
C GLU A 215 19.34 20.89 -25.40
N SER A 216 18.87 22.14 -25.58
CA SER A 216 17.54 22.41 -26.14
C SER A 216 17.45 21.96 -27.60
N GLY A 217 16.36 21.29 -27.96
CA GLY A 217 16.13 20.74 -29.30
C GLY A 217 14.64 20.63 -29.62
N ILE A 218 14.31 20.01 -30.77
CA ILE A 218 12.92 19.90 -31.26
C ILE A 218 12.00 19.20 -30.26
N PHE A 219 12.50 18.17 -29.55
CA PHE A 219 11.73 17.37 -28.58
C PHE A 219 12.23 17.53 -27.14
N ARG A 220 13.15 18.50 -26.89
CA ARG A 220 13.75 18.71 -25.58
C ARG A 220 13.72 20.19 -25.25
N LYS A 221 13.20 20.52 -24.07
CA LYS A 221 13.13 21.92 -23.65
C LYS A 221 14.50 22.50 -23.33
N GLY A 222 15.40 21.69 -22.73
CA GLY A 222 16.76 22.10 -22.35
C GLY A 222 16.75 23.15 -21.24
N GLU A 223 15.82 23.07 -20.31
CA GLU A 223 15.70 24.00 -19.18
C GLU A 223 16.99 23.95 -18.35
N TYR A 224 17.53 25.12 -18.00
CA TYR A 224 18.76 25.21 -17.21
C TYR A 224 18.41 25.17 -15.72
N GLN A 225 19.02 24.25 -15.01
CA GLN A 225 18.94 24.12 -13.55
C GLN A 225 20.36 24.06 -12.99
N GLU A 226 20.71 25.00 -12.12
CA GLU A 226 22.04 25.06 -11.50
C GLU A 226 22.34 23.86 -10.63
N SER A 227 21.34 23.33 -9.91
CA SER A 227 21.43 22.13 -9.08
C SER A 227 21.71 20.88 -9.92
N GLU A 228 21.04 20.72 -11.07
CA GLU A 228 21.31 19.63 -12.00
C GLU A 228 22.73 19.72 -12.59
N LEU A 229 23.14 20.90 -13.01
CA LEU A 229 24.50 21.07 -13.51
C LEU A 229 25.55 20.75 -12.44
N ALA A 230 25.33 21.18 -11.19
CA ALA A 230 26.23 20.84 -10.08
C ALA A 230 26.30 19.33 -9.83
N GLN A 231 25.18 18.63 -9.96
CA GLN A 231 25.12 17.17 -9.88
C GLN A 231 25.82 16.51 -11.08
N ASP A 232 25.63 17.04 -12.28
CA ASP A 232 26.28 16.56 -13.50
C ASP A 232 27.80 16.66 -13.41
N LEU A 233 28.34 17.74 -12.83
CA LEU A 233 29.78 17.87 -12.60
C LEU A 233 30.30 16.75 -11.67
N ARG A 234 29.59 16.42 -10.61
CA ARG A 234 29.92 15.29 -9.74
C ARG A 234 29.83 13.97 -10.49
N THR A 235 28.78 13.77 -11.27
CA THR A 235 28.57 12.57 -12.09
C THR A 235 29.70 12.36 -13.09
N ILE A 236 30.19 13.41 -13.72
CA ILE A 236 31.36 13.35 -14.61
C ILE A 236 32.58 12.85 -13.84
N VAL A 237 32.89 13.46 -12.69
CA VAL A 237 34.04 13.07 -11.86
C VAL A 237 33.95 11.61 -11.48
N THR A 238 32.78 11.17 -10.94
CA THR A 238 32.55 9.77 -10.60
C THR A 238 32.70 8.85 -11.81
N TYR A 239 32.23 9.26 -12.99
CA TYR A 239 32.34 8.46 -14.22
C TYR A 239 33.77 8.20 -14.62
N TYR A 240 34.70 9.17 -14.39
CA TYR A 240 36.15 8.98 -14.55
C TYR A 240 36.71 8.10 -13.43
N GLN A 241 36.35 8.34 -12.17
CA GLN A 241 36.81 7.57 -11.03
C GLN A 241 36.37 6.09 -11.08
N ASP A 242 35.19 5.81 -11.65
CA ASP A 242 34.74 4.44 -11.95
C ASP A 242 35.58 3.70 -12.98
N ARG A 243 36.42 4.44 -13.68
CA ARG A 243 37.40 3.93 -14.69
C ARG A 243 38.83 4.04 -14.25
N GLY A 244 39.04 4.26 -12.95
CA GLY A 244 40.37 4.31 -12.36
C GLY A 244 41.07 5.66 -12.41
N TYR A 245 40.46 6.69 -12.98
CA TYR A 245 41.04 8.04 -13.00
C TYR A 245 40.70 8.76 -11.69
N VAL A 246 41.36 8.34 -10.60
CA VAL A 246 41.05 8.76 -9.23
C VAL A 246 41.24 10.26 -9.00
N ASP A 247 42.18 10.86 -9.71
CA ASP A 247 42.53 12.28 -9.59
C ASP A 247 41.71 13.17 -10.54
N ALA A 248 40.75 12.58 -11.26
CA ALA A 248 39.88 13.31 -12.17
C ALA A 248 39.09 14.39 -11.44
N ARG A 249 39.06 15.57 -11.97
CA ARG A 249 38.33 16.71 -11.41
C ARG A 249 37.95 17.70 -12.48
N VAL A 250 36.90 18.44 -12.25
CA VAL A 250 36.54 19.62 -13.01
C VAL A 250 37.44 20.78 -12.55
N VAL A 251 38.24 21.36 -13.47
CA VAL A 251 39.17 22.45 -13.18
C VAL A 251 38.65 23.80 -13.58
N GLY A 252 37.58 23.84 -14.37
CA GLY A 252 36.94 25.09 -14.80
C GLY A 252 35.55 24.85 -15.35
N LEU A 253 34.67 25.83 -15.14
CA LEU A 253 33.34 25.91 -15.70
C LEU A 253 33.17 27.29 -16.33
N ASN A 254 33.02 27.34 -17.65
CA ASN A 254 32.72 28.58 -18.36
C ASN A 254 31.28 28.54 -18.84
N GLN A 255 30.53 29.61 -18.55
CA GLN A 255 29.13 29.78 -18.91
C GLN A 255 28.95 31.09 -19.65
N GLU A 256 28.61 31.02 -20.93
CA GLU A 256 28.37 32.17 -21.79
C GLU A 256 26.90 32.28 -22.12
N SER A 257 26.26 33.36 -21.69
CA SER A 257 24.83 33.58 -21.96
C SER A 257 24.64 34.50 -23.14
N SER A 258 23.66 34.21 -23.99
CA SER A 258 23.25 35.04 -25.11
C SER A 258 21.74 35.12 -25.15
N TYR A 259 21.20 36.31 -25.44
CA TYR A 259 19.77 36.50 -25.54
C TYR A 259 19.27 36.23 -26.96
N ASN A 260 18.27 35.34 -27.08
CA ASN A 260 17.64 35.01 -28.35
C ASN A 260 16.30 35.77 -28.46
N GLU A 261 16.31 36.90 -29.22
CA GLU A 261 15.14 37.77 -29.38
C GLU A 261 13.95 37.05 -30.02
N LYS A 262 14.18 36.14 -30.97
CA LYS A 262 13.11 35.41 -31.67
C LYS A 262 12.35 34.44 -30.76
N LYS A 263 13.03 33.88 -29.79
CA LYS A 263 12.46 32.91 -28.84
C LYS A 263 12.17 33.50 -27.46
N ASN A 264 12.51 34.79 -27.27
CA ASN A 264 12.36 35.51 -26.01
C ASN A 264 12.90 34.76 -24.80
N ARG A 265 14.13 34.22 -24.90
CA ARG A 265 14.76 33.42 -23.85
C ARG A 265 16.27 33.62 -23.82
N GLU A 266 16.89 33.36 -22.68
CA GLU A 266 18.35 33.29 -22.57
C GLU A 266 18.82 31.89 -23.01
N GLU A 267 19.86 31.84 -23.84
CA GLU A 267 20.54 30.63 -24.30
C GLU A 267 21.93 30.57 -23.71
N LEU A 268 22.25 29.47 -23.01
CA LEU A 268 23.50 29.27 -22.26
C LEU A 268 24.37 28.24 -22.96
N ASP A 269 25.62 28.61 -23.23
CA ASP A 269 26.69 27.73 -23.66
C ASP A 269 27.58 27.39 -22.48
N ILE A 270 27.72 26.10 -22.19
CA ILE A 270 28.45 25.59 -21.04
C ILE A 270 29.71 24.89 -21.56
N THR A 271 30.88 25.27 -21.04
CA THR A 271 32.16 24.57 -21.33
C THR A 271 32.75 24.08 -20.02
N ILE A 272 32.85 22.74 -19.89
CA ILE A 272 33.39 22.06 -18.73
C ILE A 272 34.82 21.65 -18.99
N GLN A 273 35.74 22.17 -18.17
CA GLN A 273 37.16 21.86 -18.26
C GLN A 273 37.51 20.73 -17.29
N ILE A 274 38.09 19.66 -17.82
CA ILE A 274 38.38 18.44 -17.07
C ILE A 274 39.90 18.22 -17.03
N PHE A 275 40.37 17.83 -15.85
CA PHE A 275 41.67 17.21 -15.65
C PHE A 275 41.43 15.74 -15.41
N GLU A 276 41.89 14.83 -16.27
CA GLU A 276 41.61 13.39 -16.20
C GLU A 276 42.51 12.67 -15.21
N GLY A 277 43.78 13.07 -15.07
CA GLY A 277 44.78 12.35 -14.24
C GLY A 277 45.24 11.04 -14.86
N GLU A 278 45.86 10.19 -14.04
CA GLU A 278 46.35 8.86 -14.42
C GLU A 278 45.37 7.78 -13.98
N GLN A 279 45.39 6.64 -14.71
CA GLN A 279 44.55 5.50 -14.40
C GLN A 279 45.22 4.60 -13.34
N TYR A 280 44.53 4.26 -12.28
CA TYR A 280 44.97 3.42 -11.19
C TYR A 280 44.27 2.04 -11.21
N ILE A 281 45.02 1.03 -10.80
CA ILE A 281 44.49 -0.31 -10.48
C ILE A 281 44.32 -0.47 -8.98
N PHE A 282 43.34 -1.28 -8.60
CA PHE A 282 43.03 -1.55 -7.21
C PHE A 282 44.02 -2.54 -6.60
N GLY A 283 44.69 -2.17 -5.52
CA GLY A 283 45.72 -2.95 -4.84
C GLY A 283 45.23 -3.68 -3.56
N GLY A 284 43.95 -3.55 -3.23
CA GLY A 284 43.35 -4.25 -2.07
C GLY A 284 42.82 -3.34 -0.98
N ILE A 285 42.10 -3.94 -0.03
CA ILE A 285 41.60 -3.32 1.20
C ILE A 285 42.10 -4.14 2.39
N SER A 286 42.59 -3.47 3.41
CA SER A 286 42.85 -4.03 4.73
C SER A 286 41.93 -3.36 5.78
N PHE A 287 41.74 -4.03 6.90
CA PHE A 287 40.86 -3.59 7.97
C PHE A 287 41.64 -3.44 9.27
N GLU A 288 41.32 -2.39 10.02
CA GLU A 288 41.90 -2.12 11.37
C GLU A 288 40.75 -1.81 12.34
N GLY A 289 40.82 -2.33 13.56
CA GLY A 289 39.87 -2.07 14.64
C GLY A 289 38.63 -3.00 14.62
N ASN A 290 38.56 -3.94 13.68
CA ASN A 290 37.50 -4.94 13.62
C ASN A 290 37.77 -6.09 14.58
N HIS A 291 37.03 -6.13 15.68
CA HIS A 291 37.07 -7.20 16.71
C HIS A 291 35.83 -8.10 16.66
N VAL A 292 34.71 -7.61 16.14
CA VAL A 292 33.42 -8.30 16.03
C VAL A 292 33.38 -9.21 14.82
N PHE A 293 33.80 -8.70 13.66
CA PHE A 293 33.84 -9.47 12.42
C PHE A 293 35.29 -9.73 12.02
N THR A 294 35.54 -10.92 11.50
CA THR A 294 36.84 -11.32 10.97
C THR A 294 37.20 -10.59 9.67
N ASN A 295 38.48 -10.52 9.36
CA ASN A 295 38.94 -9.96 8.08
C ASN A 295 38.32 -10.70 6.88
N GLU A 296 38.10 -12.01 7.00
CA GLU A 296 37.48 -12.83 5.96
C GLU A 296 36.02 -12.44 5.72
N GLU A 297 35.22 -12.26 6.77
CA GLU A 297 33.83 -11.83 6.68
C GLU A 297 33.68 -10.42 6.09
N LEU A 298 34.62 -9.52 6.41
CA LEU A 298 34.66 -8.19 5.84
C LEU A 298 35.11 -8.22 4.37
N GLN A 299 36.09 -9.08 4.04
CA GLN A 299 36.59 -9.24 2.68
C GLN A 299 35.53 -9.80 1.73
N ASP A 300 34.62 -10.67 2.20
CA ASP A 300 33.47 -11.16 1.43
C ASP A 300 32.48 -10.06 1.05
N ARG A 301 32.53 -8.91 1.71
CA ARG A 301 31.72 -7.73 1.40
C ARG A 301 32.37 -6.80 0.39
N VAL A 302 33.62 -7.04 0.03
CA VAL A 302 34.37 -6.22 -0.94
C VAL A 302 33.92 -6.56 -2.36
N THR A 303 33.45 -5.54 -3.07
CA THR A 303 32.96 -5.70 -4.46
C THR A 303 34.06 -5.48 -5.52
N LEU A 304 35.20 -4.90 -5.11
CA LEU A 304 36.36 -4.69 -5.98
C LEU A 304 37.25 -5.94 -6.03
N LYS A 305 37.86 -6.17 -7.18
CA LYS A 305 38.84 -7.26 -7.36
C LYS A 305 40.24 -6.67 -7.40
N GLU A 306 41.16 -7.19 -6.60
CA GLU A 306 42.56 -6.80 -6.62
C GLU A 306 43.18 -7.03 -8.00
N GLY A 307 44.00 -6.08 -8.46
CA GLY A 307 44.56 -6.07 -9.80
C GLY A 307 43.65 -5.57 -10.92
N ALA A 308 42.35 -5.34 -10.65
CA ALA A 308 41.44 -4.73 -11.61
C ALA A 308 41.54 -3.20 -11.62
N VAL A 309 41.05 -2.56 -12.69
CA VAL A 309 40.93 -1.09 -12.73
C VAL A 309 40.05 -0.62 -11.54
N TYR A 310 40.53 0.39 -10.80
CA TYR A 310 39.78 0.95 -9.68
C TYR A 310 38.42 1.50 -10.11
N ASN A 311 37.44 1.36 -9.24
CA ASN A 311 36.09 1.85 -9.47
C ASN A 311 35.50 2.46 -8.16
N GLU A 312 35.24 3.76 -8.21
CA GLU A 312 34.77 4.53 -7.04
C GLU A 312 33.40 4.06 -6.55
N THR A 313 32.46 3.88 -7.45
CA THR A 313 31.10 3.41 -7.11
C THR A 313 31.14 2.06 -6.39
N LYS A 314 32.00 1.13 -6.83
CA LYS A 314 32.18 -0.16 -6.16
C LYS A 314 32.87 -0.01 -4.81
N PHE A 315 33.83 0.94 -4.67
CA PHE A 315 34.45 1.21 -3.38
C PHE A 315 33.44 1.76 -2.37
N GLN A 316 32.61 2.72 -2.76
CA GLN A 316 31.55 3.23 -1.90
C GLN A 316 30.51 2.14 -1.56
N GLN A 317 30.16 1.29 -2.54
CA GLN A 317 29.30 0.13 -2.29
C GLN A 317 29.93 -0.85 -1.28
N THR A 318 31.23 -1.08 -1.36
CA THR A 318 31.97 -1.89 -0.39
C THR A 318 31.87 -1.31 1.02
N LYS A 319 32.07 0.00 1.16
CA LYS A 319 31.93 0.68 2.45
C LYS A 319 30.50 0.51 3.02
N MET A 320 29.50 0.73 2.17
CA MET A 320 28.10 0.54 2.55
C MET A 320 27.79 -0.91 2.96
N ASN A 321 28.30 -1.89 2.22
CA ASN A 321 28.09 -3.31 2.55
C ASN A 321 28.68 -3.67 3.91
N ILE A 322 29.86 -3.16 4.22
CA ILE A 322 30.52 -3.36 5.52
C ILE A 322 29.73 -2.64 6.62
N GLN A 323 29.37 -1.38 6.41
CA GLN A 323 28.56 -0.62 7.36
C GLN A 323 27.22 -1.30 7.65
N ASN A 324 26.54 -1.79 6.61
CA ASN A 324 25.29 -2.52 6.75
C ASN A 324 25.48 -3.82 7.55
N LEU A 325 26.59 -4.55 7.39
CA LEU A 325 26.88 -5.73 8.18
C LEU A 325 26.90 -5.41 9.67
N TYR A 326 27.57 -4.32 10.06
CA TYR A 326 27.57 -3.86 11.45
C TYR A 326 26.19 -3.40 11.91
N TYR A 327 25.51 -2.61 11.08
CA TYR A 327 24.20 -2.05 11.39
C TYR A 327 23.15 -3.14 11.55
N GLU A 328 23.14 -4.14 10.67
CA GLU A 328 22.23 -5.30 10.74
C GLU A 328 22.46 -6.15 12.01
N ASN A 329 23.66 -6.09 12.58
CA ASN A 329 24.01 -6.81 13.82
C ASN A 329 23.93 -5.93 15.09
N GLY A 330 23.30 -4.75 14.98
CA GLY A 330 23.01 -3.88 16.12
C GLY A 330 24.09 -2.85 16.48
N TYR A 331 25.13 -2.72 15.69
CA TYR A 331 26.19 -1.72 15.95
C TYR A 331 25.88 -0.41 15.24
N THR A 332 24.93 0.38 15.76
CA THR A 332 24.43 1.59 15.07
C THR A 332 25.33 2.81 15.26
N ALA A 333 26.13 2.84 16.34
CA ALA A 333 27.04 3.94 16.66
C ALA A 333 28.41 3.79 15.98
N ASN A 334 28.63 2.71 15.20
CA ASN A 334 29.92 2.45 14.55
C ASN A 334 30.40 3.64 13.68
N ARG A 335 31.72 3.84 13.64
CA ARG A 335 32.34 4.85 12.82
C ARG A 335 33.34 4.22 11.87
N PHE A 336 33.33 4.68 10.61
CA PHE A 336 34.22 4.19 9.56
C PHE A 336 35.09 5.32 9.04
N GLY A 337 36.40 5.14 9.17
CA GLY A 337 37.41 5.92 8.47
C GLY A 337 37.98 5.14 7.29
N SER A 338 38.62 5.81 6.35
CA SER A 338 39.39 5.16 5.31
C SER A 338 40.64 5.95 5.00
N ASP A 339 41.81 5.32 5.14
CA ASP A 339 43.08 5.84 4.70
C ASP A 339 43.39 5.30 3.31
N VAL A 340 43.87 6.17 2.41
CA VAL A 340 44.20 5.82 1.05
C VAL A 340 45.72 5.84 0.88
N SER A 341 46.26 4.79 0.28
CA SER A 341 47.63 4.73 -0.19
C SER A 341 47.68 4.71 -1.72
N LYS A 342 48.32 5.71 -2.31
CA LYS A 342 48.50 5.80 -3.75
C LYS A 342 49.99 5.68 -4.07
N ASP A 343 50.36 4.67 -4.87
CA ASP A 343 51.70 4.55 -5.47
C ASP A 343 51.62 5.06 -6.90
N ALA A 344 52.27 6.20 -7.13
CA ALA A 344 52.27 6.88 -8.43
C ALA A 344 53.12 6.15 -9.46
N ASP A 345 54.16 5.41 -9.04
CA ASP A 345 55.08 4.72 -9.92
C ASP A 345 54.44 3.43 -10.46
N SER A 346 53.84 2.64 -9.57
CA SER A 346 53.13 1.41 -9.96
C SER A 346 51.67 1.65 -10.39
N ARG A 347 51.12 2.87 -10.15
CA ARG A 347 49.72 3.25 -10.37
C ARG A 347 48.72 2.33 -9.63
N VAL A 348 49.08 2.00 -8.40
CA VAL A 348 48.26 1.17 -7.52
C VAL A 348 47.62 2.02 -6.43
N ILE A 349 46.34 1.81 -6.18
CA ILE A 349 45.60 2.42 -5.07
C ILE A 349 45.10 1.36 -4.11
N SER A 350 45.41 1.50 -2.83
CA SER A 350 44.98 0.59 -1.75
C SER A 350 44.33 1.38 -0.61
N TYR A 351 43.50 0.73 0.16
CA TYR A 351 42.77 1.35 1.27
C TYR A 351 42.97 0.58 2.58
N VAL A 352 43.01 1.33 3.67
CA VAL A 352 42.88 0.79 5.04
C VAL A 352 41.58 1.33 5.58
N ILE A 353 40.60 0.46 5.84
CA ILE A 353 39.33 0.82 6.49
C ILE A 353 39.51 0.70 7.98
N LYS A 354 39.37 1.83 8.68
CA LYS A 354 39.44 1.90 10.16
C LYS A 354 38.02 1.85 10.69
N ILE A 355 37.80 0.97 11.67
CA ILE A 355 36.49 0.67 12.22
C ILE A 355 36.51 0.90 13.72
N ASP A 356 35.68 1.82 14.20
CA ASP A 356 35.39 1.97 15.63
C ASP A 356 34.04 1.33 15.90
N GLU A 357 34.01 0.14 16.48
CA GLU A 357 32.84 -0.73 16.52
C GLU A 357 31.76 -0.28 17.51
N TYR A 358 32.11 0.33 18.63
CA TYR A 358 31.23 0.68 19.74
C TYR A 358 30.37 -0.49 20.24
N PRO A 359 29.71 -0.37 21.41
CA PRO A 359 28.78 -1.40 21.91
C PRO A 359 27.55 -1.57 21.02
N ARG A 360 26.90 -2.72 21.11
CA ARG A 360 25.60 -2.96 20.45
C ARG A 360 24.54 -2.03 21.01
N SER A 361 23.73 -1.50 20.12
CA SER A 361 22.56 -0.70 20.49
C SER A 361 21.36 -1.60 20.79
N HIS A 362 20.67 -1.26 21.86
CA HIS A 362 19.41 -1.87 22.26
C HIS A 362 18.27 -0.88 22.06
N ILE A 363 17.09 -1.40 21.82
CA ILE A 363 15.89 -0.58 21.67
C ILE A 363 15.40 -0.16 23.05
N GLU A 364 15.35 1.14 23.31
CA GLU A 364 14.84 1.69 24.56
C GLU A 364 13.32 1.78 24.51
N SER A 365 12.76 2.36 23.43
CA SER A 365 11.33 2.50 23.24
C SER A 365 10.92 2.41 21.77
N ILE A 366 9.64 2.08 21.54
CA ILE A 366 9.01 2.10 20.23
C ILE A 366 7.89 3.13 20.28
N ILE A 367 8.06 4.21 19.54
CA ILE A 367 7.16 5.37 19.56
C ILE A 367 6.35 5.39 18.25
N VAL A 368 5.04 5.52 18.37
CA VAL A 368 4.13 5.67 17.22
C VAL A 368 3.63 7.11 17.15
N LYS A 369 3.65 7.70 15.96
CA LYS A 369 3.14 9.05 15.68
C LYS A 369 2.22 9.05 14.47
N GLY A 370 1.20 9.93 14.49
CA GLY A 370 0.29 10.14 13.35
C GLY A 370 -0.91 9.19 13.29
N ASN A 371 -1.11 8.34 14.30
CA ASN A 371 -2.27 7.45 14.41
C ASN A 371 -3.44 8.16 15.10
N GLU A 372 -4.36 8.71 14.32
CA GLU A 372 -5.55 9.42 14.83
C GLU A 372 -6.71 8.47 15.20
N LYS A 373 -6.98 7.51 14.33
CA LYS A 373 -8.08 6.52 14.46
C LYS A 373 -7.58 5.18 14.95
N THR A 374 -6.46 4.71 14.39
CA THR A 374 -5.90 3.40 14.70
C THR A 374 -5.31 3.40 16.10
N LYS A 375 -5.74 2.48 16.93
CA LYS A 375 -5.19 2.31 18.28
C LYS A 375 -3.71 1.92 18.21
N GLU A 376 -2.89 2.49 19.06
CA GLU A 376 -1.44 2.25 19.09
C GLU A 376 -1.08 0.76 19.19
N PHE A 377 -1.80 -0.02 20.01
CA PHE A 377 -1.55 -1.46 20.15
C PHE A 377 -1.75 -2.24 18.83
N VAL A 378 -2.56 -1.71 17.88
CA VAL A 378 -2.76 -2.32 16.55
C VAL A 378 -1.50 -2.17 15.70
N ILE A 379 -0.79 -1.07 15.87
CA ILE A 379 0.46 -0.78 15.18
C ILE A 379 1.60 -1.58 15.81
N LEU A 380 1.77 -1.48 17.12
CA LEU A 380 2.85 -2.12 17.87
C LEU A 380 2.88 -3.64 17.67
N ARG A 381 1.72 -4.31 17.68
CA ARG A 381 1.64 -5.77 17.50
C ARG A 381 2.10 -6.27 16.12
N GLU A 382 2.17 -5.41 15.11
CA GLU A 382 2.65 -5.75 13.77
C GLU A 382 4.16 -5.54 13.61
N ILE A 383 4.80 -4.89 14.57
CA ILE A 383 6.23 -4.60 14.58
C ILE A 383 6.93 -5.75 15.32
N PRO A 384 7.80 -6.54 14.66
CA PRO A 384 8.45 -7.71 15.25
C PRO A 384 9.68 -7.33 16.10
N ILE A 385 9.53 -6.29 16.94
CA ILE A 385 10.57 -5.72 17.80
C ILE A 385 9.95 -5.46 19.15
N ASP A 386 10.67 -5.81 20.22
CA ASP A 386 10.30 -5.50 21.58
C ASP A 386 11.35 -4.56 22.23
N GLU A 387 10.94 -3.81 23.25
CA GLU A 387 11.86 -3.02 24.08
C GLU A 387 12.92 -3.92 24.73
N GLY A 388 14.16 -3.49 24.69
CA GLY A 388 15.32 -4.28 25.15
C GLY A 388 15.91 -5.21 24.07
N ASP A 389 15.25 -5.41 22.93
CA ASP A 389 15.83 -6.15 21.80
C ASP A 389 17.10 -5.47 21.28
N ILE A 390 18.00 -6.26 20.70
CA ILE A 390 19.11 -5.72 19.91
C ILE A 390 18.54 -5.05 18.66
N PHE A 391 19.01 -3.85 18.34
CA PHE A 391 18.65 -3.16 17.12
C PHE A 391 18.82 -4.05 15.89
N SER A 392 17.83 -4.07 15.02
CA SER A 392 17.85 -4.82 13.76
C SER A 392 17.08 -4.08 12.66
N ASN A 393 17.82 -3.57 11.69
CA ASN A 393 17.21 -2.90 10.54
C ASN A 393 16.26 -3.80 9.74
N ALA A 394 16.59 -5.11 9.66
CA ALA A 394 15.72 -6.10 9.00
C ALA A 394 14.37 -6.25 9.72
N LYS A 395 14.36 -6.27 11.06
CA LYS A 395 13.10 -6.30 11.83
C LYS A 395 12.29 -5.02 11.67
N ILE A 396 12.95 -3.84 11.62
CA ILE A 396 12.29 -2.54 11.37
C ILE A 396 11.65 -2.53 9.98
N ALA A 397 12.37 -2.96 8.94
CA ALA A 397 11.85 -3.07 7.59
C ALA A 397 10.68 -4.06 7.50
N ASN A 398 10.72 -5.16 8.25
CA ASN A 398 9.60 -6.10 8.34
C ASN A 398 8.38 -5.46 9.02
N GLY A 399 8.58 -4.71 10.10
CA GLY A 399 7.53 -3.94 10.77
C GLY A 399 6.87 -2.95 9.81
N MET A 400 7.66 -2.16 9.10
CA MET A 400 7.18 -1.23 8.07
C MET A 400 6.35 -1.96 7.00
N ARG A 401 6.85 -3.09 6.47
CA ARG A 401 6.12 -3.91 5.49
C ARG A 401 4.80 -4.45 6.04
N ASN A 402 4.80 -4.92 7.30
CA ASN A 402 3.59 -5.43 7.95
C ASN A 402 2.54 -4.32 8.09
N LEU A 403 2.95 -3.11 8.48
CA LEU A 403 2.06 -1.96 8.59
C LEU A 403 1.49 -1.53 7.23
N TYR A 404 2.30 -1.51 6.17
CA TYR A 404 1.79 -1.27 4.81
C TYR A 404 0.78 -2.31 4.37
N ASN A 405 1.00 -3.58 4.71
CA ASN A 405 0.09 -4.68 4.35
C ASN A 405 -1.28 -4.60 5.07
N LEU A 406 -1.40 -3.86 6.17
CA LEU A 406 -2.70 -3.57 6.79
C LEU A 406 -3.59 -2.71 5.90
N GLN A 407 -3.00 -1.90 5.01
CA GLN A 407 -3.70 -0.90 4.18
C GLN A 407 -4.45 0.16 5.01
N TYR A 408 -4.00 0.44 6.22
CA TYR A 408 -4.55 1.52 7.06
C TYR A 408 -3.79 2.83 6.87
N PHE A 409 -2.59 2.75 6.30
CA PHE A 409 -1.65 3.86 6.18
C PHE A 409 -1.25 4.12 4.73
N SER A 410 -1.24 5.39 4.33
CA SER A 410 -0.71 5.87 3.04
C SER A 410 0.80 5.98 3.06
N ALA A 411 1.38 6.28 4.23
CA ALA A 411 2.81 6.32 4.46
C ALA A 411 3.17 5.73 5.83
N VAL A 412 4.35 5.09 5.89
CA VAL A 412 4.96 4.57 7.13
C VAL A 412 6.45 4.87 7.05
N SER A 413 6.95 5.72 7.94
CA SER A 413 8.35 6.15 7.97
C SER A 413 8.97 5.81 9.33
N PRO A 414 9.81 4.77 9.42
CA PRO A 414 10.58 4.51 10.61
C PRO A 414 11.79 5.44 10.69
N GLU A 415 12.05 5.97 11.86
CA GLU A 415 13.22 6.78 12.19
C GLU A 415 13.91 6.21 13.42
N VAL A 416 15.24 6.19 13.41
CA VAL A 416 16.06 5.76 14.56
C VAL A 416 16.59 7.01 15.24
N VAL A 417 16.23 7.21 16.48
CA VAL A 417 16.63 8.36 17.28
C VAL A 417 17.51 7.88 18.43
N GLN A 418 18.50 8.69 18.82
CA GLN A 418 19.33 8.40 19.98
C GLN A 418 18.47 8.37 21.24
N GLY A 419 18.61 7.29 22.02
CA GLY A 419 17.93 7.14 23.29
C GLY A 419 18.62 7.88 24.45
N SER A 420 18.28 7.53 25.66
CA SER A 420 18.80 8.16 26.88
C SER A 420 20.28 7.93 27.12
N GLU A 421 20.84 6.82 26.60
CA GLU A 421 22.28 6.45 26.71
C GLU A 421 22.85 6.16 25.32
N GLU A 422 24.19 6.18 25.18
CA GLU A 422 24.91 6.04 23.91
C GLU A 422 24.61 4.71 23.17
N ASN A 423 24.27 3.65 23.90
CA ASN A 423 23.93 2.34 23.35
C ASN A 423 22.41 2.04 23.32
N LEU A 424 21.57 3.05 23.59
CA LEU A 424 20.12 2.94 23.52
C LEU A 424 19.58 3.74 22.32
N VAL A 425 18.60 3.20 21.65
CA VAL A 425 17.93 3.85 20.51
C VAL A 425 16.42 3.73 20.62
N ASP A 426 15.73 4.83 20.30
CA ASP A 426 14.30 4.84 20.11
C ASP A 426 13.96 4.63 18.65
N ILE A 427 12.94 3.81 18.39
CA ILE A 427 12.40 3.63 17.03
C ILE A 427 11.07 4.37 16.93
N VAL A 428 11.06 5.42 16.13
CA VAL A 428 9.87 6.25 15.90
C VAL A 428 9.22 5.84 14.59
N PHE A 429 8.02 5.26 14.65
CA PHE A 429 7.20 4.99 13.46
C PHE A 429 6.21 6.13 13.25
N THR A 430 6.45 6.97 12.25
CA THR A 430 5.50 7.98 11.82
C THR A 430 4.61 7.40 10.74
N VAL A 431 3.29 7.40 10.97
CA VAL A 431 2.30 6.87 10.05
C VAL A 431 1.37 7.98 9.56
N GLU A 432 0.93 7.88 8.32
CA GLU A 432 -0.14 8.72 7.76
C GLU A 432 -1.34 7.81 7.47
N GLU A 433 -2.45 8.05 8.16
CA GLU A 433 -3.64 7.23 8.00
C GLU A 433 -4.36 7.51 6.68
N GLN A 434 -4.93 6.47 6.11
CA GLN A 434 -5.84 6.56 4.96
C GLN A 434 -7.22 6.02 5.29
N SER A 435 -8.19 6.22 4.40
CA SER A 435 -9.52 5.65 4.59
C SER A 435 -9.46 4.12 4.63
N THR A 436 -9.98 3.52 5.70
CA THR A 436 -10.13 2.07 5.89
C THR A 436 -11.52 1.57 5.50
N THR A 437 -12.43 2.51 5.22
CA THR A 437 -13.76 2.23 4.68
C THR A 437 -13.68 2.18 3.16
N SER A 438 -14.06 1.05 2.58
CA SER A 438 -14.19 0.88 1.12
C SER A 438 -15.65 0.65 0.75
N LEU A 439 -16.07 1.26 -0.34
CA LEU A 439 -17.36 1.02 -0.99
C LEU A 439 -17.08 0.54 -2.42
N GLU A 440 -17.35 -0.73 -2.65
CA GLU A 440 -17.11 -1.39 -3.93
C GLU A 440 -18.43 -1.53 -4.67
N PHE A 441 -18.44 -1.13 -5.93
CA PHE A 441 -19.54 -1.40 -6.86
C PHE A 441 -19.02 -2.21 -8.03
N GLY A 442 -19.73 -3.27 -8.40
CA GLY A 442 -19.37 -4.11 -9.53
C GLY A 442 -20.58 -4.34 -10.45
N PHE A 443 -20.28 -4.48 -11.72
CA PHE A 443 -21.23 -4.97 -12.72
C PHE A 443 -20.62 -6.22 -13.34
N THR A 444 -21.34 -7.33 -13.26
CA THR A 444 -20.91 -8.58 -13.88
C THR A 444 -21.88 -8.90 -15.00
N PHE A 445 -21.34 -9.15 -16.19
CA PHE A 445 -22.11 -9.72 -17.29
C PHE A 445 -22.01 -11.24 -17.18
N SER A 446 -23.14 -11.89 -16.89
CA SER A 446 -23.25 -13.34 -17.01
C SER A 446 -23.69 -13.66 -18.45
N GLY A 447 -23.17 -14.74 -19.04
CA GLY A 447 -23.61 -15.19 -20.33
C GLY A 447 -25.15 -15.33 -20.38
N VAL A 448 -25.76 -15.01 -21.52
CA VAL A 448 -27.21 -15.04 -21.70
C VAL A 448 -27.66 -16.50 -21.72
N SER A 449 -28.30 -16.95 -20.66
CA SER A 449 -28.96 -18.26 -20.61
C SER A 449 -30.40 -18.16 -21.18
N ASP A 450 -31.01 -16.97 -21.15
CA ASP A 450 -32.35 -16.66 -21.62
C ASP A 450 -32.32 -15.32 -22.35
N PRO A 451 -32.80 -15.27 -23.64
CA PRO A 451 -32.85 -14.03 -24.42
C PRO A 451 -33.69 -12.92 -23.81
N ASP A 452 -34.61 -13.24 -22.92
CA ASP A 452 -35.49 -12.28 -22.25
C ASP A 452 -34.91 -11.74 -20.92
N GLU A 453 -33.73 -12.21 -20.48
CA GLU A 453 -33.07 -11.76 -19.25
C GLU A 453 -31.97 -10.76 -19.55
N ILE A 454 -31.86 -9.75 -18.69
CA ILE A 454 -30.72 -8.83 -18.72
C ILE A 454 -29.55 -9.52 -17.99
N PRO A 455 -28.47 -9.90 -18.68
CA PRO A 455 -27.37 -10.67 -18.11
C PRO A 455 -26.42 -9.80 -17.27
N ILE A 456 -26.97 -8.93 -16.44
CA ILE A 456 -26.20 -8.01 -15.60
C ILE A 456 -26.50 -8.29 -14.13
N ALA A 457 -25.46 -8.58 -13.36
CA ALA A 457 -25.49 -8.55 -11.92
C ALA A 457 -24.83 -7.27 -11.39
N ILE A 458 -25.50 -6.59 -10.48
CA ILE A 458 -24.97 -5.44 -9.76
C ILE A 458 -24.53 -5.92 -8.38
N THR A 459 -23.29 -5.70 -8.05
CA THR A 459 -22.74 -5.99 -6.72
C THR A 459 -22.39 -4.70 -6.00
N ALA A 460 -22.71 -4.64 -4.73
CA ALA A 460 -22.28 -3.56 -3.84
C ALA A 460 -21.73 -4.17 -2.54
N ARG A 461 -20.57 -3.69 -2.10
CA ARG A 461 -19.95 -4.11 -0.83
C ARG A 461 -19.45 -2.89 -0.08
N LEU A 462 -19.88 -2.75 1.14
CA LEU A 462 -19.32 -1.80 2.10
C LEU A 462 -18.45 -2.60 3.09
N GLN A 463 -17.22 -2.19 3.24
CA GLN A 463 -16.29 -2.81 4.17
C GLN A 463 -15.56 -1.75 4.97
N GLU A 464 -15.50 -1.93 6.28
CA GLU A 464 -14.61 -1.23 7.19
C GLU A 464 -13.53 -2.21 7.65
N SER A 465 -12.27 -1.90 7.33
CA SER A 465 -11.14 -2.80 7.63
C SER A 465 -10.50 -2.53 8.99
N ASN A 466 -10.79 -1.38 9.58
CA ASN A 466 -10.26 -0.96 10.88
C ASN A 466 -11.37 -0.46 11.83
N LEU A 467 -12.38 -1.30 12.03
CA LEU A 467 -13.55 -0.96 12.84
C LEU A 467 -13.13 -0.52 14.25
N PHE A 468 -13.55 0.68 14.64
CA PHE A 468 -13.23 1.35 15.92
C PHE A 468 -11.72 1.59 16.13
N GLY A 469 -10.92 1.52 15.08
CA GLY A 469 -9.46 1.64 15.17
C GLY A 469 -8.77 0.41 15.77
N GLU A 470 -9.45 -0.71 15.92
CA GLU A 470 -8.96 -1.91 16.63
C GLU A 470 -8.42 -3.00 15.69
N GLY A 471 -8.31 -2.71 14.40
CA GLY A 471 -7.86 -3.68 13.39
C GLY A 471 -8.84 -4.83 13.19
N LYS A 472 -10.13 -4.56 13.33
CA LYS A 472 -11.25 -5.48 13.09
C LYS A 472 -11.90 -5.13 11.76
N THR A 473 -12.39 -6.12 11.04
CA THR A 473 -13.08 -5.94 9.77
C THR A 473 -14.57 -6.19 9.94
N ALA A 474 -15.40 -5.31 9.40
CA ALA A 474 -16.82 -5.56 9.23
C ALA A 474 -17.21 -5.30 7.78
N SER A 475 -18.05 -6.13 7.20
CA SER A 475 -18.49 -5.96 5.83
C SER A 475 -19.95 -6.33 5.66
N ILE A 476 -20.62 -5.62 4.76
CA ILE A 476 -21.93 -5.96 4.24
C ILE A 476 -21.86 -5.92 2.72
N GLY A 477 -22.37 -6.95 2.07
CA GLY A 477 -22.36 -7.05 0.62
C GLY A 477 -23.71 -7.50 0.09
N THR A 478 -24.04 -7.07 -1.10
CA THR A 478 -25.22 -7.52 -1.85
C THR A 478 -24.86 -7.74 -3.30
N SER A 479 -25.49 -8.73 -3.92
CA SER A 479 -25.49 -8.97 -5.37
C SER A 479 -26.92 -9.09 -5.87
N LEU A 480 -27.23 -8.35 -6.91
CA LEU A 480 -28.58 -8.26 -7.47
C LEU A 480 -28.52 -8.49 -8.97
N SER A 481 -29.19 -9.54 -9.45
CA SER A 481 -29.45 -9.77 -10.87
C SER A 481 -30.90 -10.24 -11.03
N THR A 482 -31.33 -10.41 -12.27
CA THR A 482 -32.65 -11.00 -12.57
C THR A 482 -32.76 -12.43 -12.08
N THR A 483 -31.63 -13.17 -12.08
CA THR A 483 -31.56 -14.60 -11.70
C THR A 483 -31.05 -14.83 -10.29
N GLN A 484 -30.35 -13.86 -9.67
CA GLN A 484 -29.76 -14.07 -8.35
C GLN A 484 -29.82 -12.80 -7.51
N GLN A 485 -30.28 -12.92 -6.26
CA GLN A 485 -30.22 -11.89 -5.24
C GLN A 485 -29.52 -12.47 -4.01
N SER A 486 -28.54 -11.74 -3.48
CA SER A 486 -27.83 -12.17 -2.27
C SER A 486 -27.48 -11.01 -1.34
N VAL A 487 -27.40 -11.31 -0.06
CA VAL A 487 -26.90 -10.42 0.97
C VAL A 487 -25.91 -11.19 1.85
N SER A 488 -24.81 -10.53 2.24
CA SER A 488 -23.81 -11.11 3.10
C SER A 488 -23.36 -10.13 4.17
N VAL A 489 -23.09 -10.63 5.37
CA VAL A 489 -22.51 -9.88 6.47
C VAL A 489 -21.27 -10.64 6.95
N GLY A 490 -20.16 -9.94 7.10
CA GLY A 490 -18.89 -10.51 7.53
C GLY A 490 -18.30 -9.74 8.71
N TYR A 491 -17.63 -10.46 9.59
CA TYR A 491 -16.79 -9.93 10.65
C TYR A 491 -15.47 -10.68 10.69
N GLY A 492 -14.38 -9.93 10.82
CA GLY A 492 -13.02 -10.47 10.89
C GLY A 492 -12.19 -9.80 11.97
N GLN A 493 -11.25 -10.55 12.51
CA GLN A 493 -10.25 -10.05 13.45
C GLN A 493 -8.95 -10.81 13.24
N ASN A 494 -7.82 -10.09 13.06
CA ASN A 494 -6.52 -10.71 12.76
C ASN A 494 -5.69 -11.06 14.00
N TRP A 495 -6.10 -10.56 15.17
CA TRP A 495 -5.43 -10.82 16.44
C TRP A 495 -6.45 -11.18 17.51
N ILE A 496 -6.33 -12.37 18.08
CA ILE A 496 -7.17 -12.85 19.18
C ILE A 496 -6.27 -13.18 20.37
N PHE A 497 -6.67 -12.74 21.55
CA PHE A 497 -5.93 -12.96 22.81
C PHE A 497 -4.46 -12.48 22.76
N GLY A 498 -4.19 -11.37 22.05
CA GLY A 498 -2.83 -10.84 21.91
C GLY A 498 -1.88 -11.72 21.05
N ARG A 499 -2.43 -12.64 20.26
CA ARG A 499 -1.67 -13.53 19.37
C ARG A 499 -2.10 -13.31 17.91
N PRO A 500 -1.22 -13.53 16.92
CA PRO A 500 -1.53 -13.37 15.50
C PRO A 500 -2.44 -14.51 14.99
N ILE A 501 -3.55 -14.70 15.68
CA ILE A 501 -4.61 -15.65 15.34
C ILE A 501 -5.74 -14.87 14.73
N SER A 502 -6.03 -15.10 13.46
CA SER A 502 -7.19 -14.53 12.79
C SER A 502 -8.43 -15.37 13.03
N ALA A 503 -9.57 -14.72 13.21
CA ALA A 503 -10.88 -15.35 13.13
C ALA A 503 -11.79 -14.57 12.20
N ASN A 504 -12.51 -15.28 11.35
CA ASN A 504 -13.49 -14.69 10.44
C ASN A 504 -14.81 -15.44 10.59
N PHE A 505 -15.87 -14.67 10.59
CA PHE A 505 -17.24 -15.16 10.61
C PHE A 505 -18.03 -14.47 9.52
N SER A 506 -18.83 -15.20 8.77
CA SER A 506 -19.76 -14.60 7.81
C SER A 506 -21.08 -15.36 7.74
N VAL A 507 -22.13 -14.61 7.45
CA VAL A 507 -23.48 -15.11 7.19
C VAL A 507 -23.93 -14.56 5.85
N SER A 508 -24.49 -15.38 5.01
CA SER A 508 -25.08 -14.93 3.76
C SER A 508 -26.37 -15.65 3.46
N TYR A 509 -27.26 -14.94 2.76
CA TYR A 509 -28.47 -15.49 2.17
C TYR A 509 -28.44 -15.20 0.68
N ALA A 510 -28.81 -16.21 -0.11
CA ALA A 510 -28.96 -16.08 -1.56
C ALA A 510 -30.28 -16.70 -2.00
N HIS A 511 -30.95 -15.99 -2.92
CA HIS A 511 -32.08 -16.48 -3.70
C HIS A 511 -31.66 -16.50 -5.16
N SER A 512 -31.82 -17.65 -5.83
CA SER A 512 -31.38 -17.82 -7.21
C SER A 512 -32.45 -18.59 -8.01
N ARG A 513 -32.56 -18.26 -9.28
CA ARG A 513 -33.36 -19.01 -10.26
C ARG A 513 -32.42 -19.75 -11.18
N TYR A 514 -32.74 -21.01 -11.42
CA TYR A 514 -31.97 -21.88 -12.29
C TYR A 514 -32.91 -22.61 -13.25
N TYR A 515 -32.38 -22.98 -14.39
CA TYR A 515 -33.05 -23.83 -15.38
C TYR A 515 -32.35 -25.18 -15.43
N THR A 516 -33.14 -26.24 -15.54
CA THR A 516 -32.63 -27.61 -15.71
C THR A 516 -33.55 -28.33 -16.71
N LEU A 517 -33.09 -29.43 -17.28
CA LEU A 517 -33.92 -30.31 -18.06
C LEU A 517 -34.83 -31.14 -17.17
N GLY A 518 -36.03 -31.38 -17.59
CA GLY A 518 -36.97 -32.21 -16.89
C GLY A 518 -38.13 -32.65 -17.76
N ASP A 519 -38.79 -33.74 -17.38
CA ASP A 519 -40.03 -34.21 -18.01
C ASP A 519 -41.21 -33.42 -17.51
N LYS A 520 -42.15 -33.17 -18.40
CA LYS A 520 -43.38 -32.48 -18.08
C LYS A 520 -44.51 -33.50 -17.81
N MET A 521 -45.15 -33.38 -16.67
CA MET A 521 -46.32 -34.19 -16.32
C MET A 521 -47.57 -33.65 -17.06
N LEU A 522 -48.28 -34.52 -17.75
CA LEU A 522 -49.49 -34.20 -18.41
C LEU A 522 -50.68 -34.25 -17.45
N PRO A 523 -51.79 -33.55 -17.69
CA PRO A 523 -53.00 -33.65 -16.88
C PRO A 523 -53.64 -35.05 -16.80
N SER A 524 -53.26 -35.97 -17.71
CA SER A 524 -53.63 -37.39 -17.71
C SER A 524 -52.87 -38.18 -16.68
N GLY A 525 -51.80 -37.65 -16.07
CA GLY A 525 -50.86 -38.35 -15.22
C GLY A 525 -49.74 -39.10 -15.99
N ASP A 526 -49.68 -38.96 -17.32
CA ASP A 526 -48.64 -39.50 -18.17
C ASP A 526 -47.44 -38.49 -18.22
N VAL A 527 -46.27 -39.00 -18.50
CA VAL A 527 -45.05 -38.16 -18.71
C VAL A 527 -44.91 -37.87 -20.18
N ASP A 528 -44.65 -36.62 -20.50
CA ASP A 528 -44.30 -36.19 -21.88
C ASP A 528 -42.78 -36.39 -22.03
N ASP A 529 -42.37 -37.27 -22.91
CA ASP A 529 -40.96 -37.63 -23.15
C ASP A 529 -40.18 -36.58 -23.97
N ASP A 530 -40.78 -35.42 -24.30
CA ASP A 530 -40.06 -34.31 -24.92
C ASP A 530 -39.19 -33.58 -23.93
N TYR A 531 -37.97 -33.14 -24.37
CA TYR A 531 -37.01 -32.39 -23.51
C TYR A 531 -37.51 -30.97 -23.27
N TYR A 532 -37.82 -30.66 -21.99
CA TYR A 532 -38.24 -29.30 -21.61
C TYR A 532 -37.24 -28.69 -20.63
N TYR A 533 -37.07 -27.36 -20.72
CA TYR A 533 -36.38 -26.59 -19.69
C TYR A 533 -37.38 -26.19 -18.61
N MET A 534 -37.20 -26.68 -17.42
CA MET A 534 -37.94 -26.29 -16.24
C MET A 534 -37.19 -25.30 -15.38
N MET A 535 -37.88 -24.38 -14.73
CA MET A 535 -37.31 -23.42 -13.80
C MET A 535 -37.49 -23.93 -12.38
N TYR A 536 -36.42 -23.81 -11.55
CA TYR A 536 -36.52 -23.98 -10.11
C TYR A 536 -35.86 -22.80 -9.39
N GLN A 537 -36.33 -22.54 -8.17
CA GLN A 537 -35.76 -21.50 -7.29
C GLN A 537 -34.93 -22.20 -6.22
N GLN A 538 -33.77 -21.59 -5.93
CA GLN A 538 -32.88 -22.04 -4.85
C GLN A 538 -32.79 -20.94 -3.80
N ASN A 539 -33.10 -21.28 -2.55
CA ASN A 539 -32.82 -20.44 -1.38
C ASN A 539 -31.69 -21.08 -0.58
N GLN A 540 -30.70 -20.25 -0.24
CA GLN A 540 -29.52 -20.77 0.49
C GLN A 540 -29.09 -19.79 1.58
N PHE A 541 -28.97 -20.29 2.82
CA PHE A 541 -28.25 -19.65 3.91
C PHE A 541 -26.88 -20.29 4.05
N ASN A 542 -25.82 -19.47 4.21
CA ASN A 542 -24.48 -19.96 4.50
C ASN A 542 -23.96 -19.29 5.77
N PHE A 543 -23.33 -20.11 6.60
CA PHE A 543 -22.57 -19.71 7.78
C PHE A 543 -21.15 -20.20 7.60
N ALA A 544 -20.18 -19.29 7.68
CA ALA A 544 -18.78 -19.66 7.60
C ALA A 544 -18.04 -19.14 8.81
N PHE A 545 -17.17 -19.98 9.36
CA PHE A 545 -16.25 -19.64 10.42
C PHE A 545 -14.87 -20.18 10.09
N SER A 546 -13.84 -19.37 10.30
CA SER A 546 -12.46 -19.80 10.10
C SER A 546 -11.52 -19.21 11.14
N LEU A 547 -10.47 -19.95 11.44
CA LEU A 547 -9.34 -19.55 12.27
C LEU A 547 -8.06 -19.70 11.46
N GLY A 548 -7.09 -18.83 11.74
CA GLY A 548 -5.77 -18.90 11.12
C GLY A 548 -4.68 -18.44 12.07
N HIS A 549 -3.47 -18.95 11.90
CA HIS A 549 -2.30 -18.47 12.61
C HIS A 549 -1.24 -18.04 11.59
N ARG A 550 -0.62 -16.88 11.82
CA ARG A 550 0.38 -16.28 10.96
C ARG A 550 1.74 -16.28 11.63
N TRP A 551 2.78 -16.66 10.88
CA TRP A 551 4.18 -16.49 11.24
C TRP A 551 4.84 -15.60 10.20
N THR A 552 5.80 -14.78 10.61
CA THR A 552 6.47 -13.78 9.74
C THR A 552 7.98 -13.94 9.75
N PRO A 553 8.54 -15.09 9.33
CA PRO A 553 9.98 -15.20 9.12
C PRO A 553 10.45 -14.26 7.98
N ASN A 554 11.76 -13.98 7.93
CA ASN A 554 12.32 -12.98 7.01
C ASN A 554 12.06 -13.27 5.52
N PHE A 555 11.83 -14.54 5.14
CA PHE A 555 11.70 -14.94 3.75
C PHE A 555 10.25 -14.95 3.22
N ALA A 556 9.24 -15.06 4.07
CA ALA A 556 7.84 -15.12 3.68
C ALA A 556 6.88 -14.94 4.86
N ILE A 557 5.63 -14.62 4.59
CA ILE A 557 4.53 -14.74 5.55
C ILE A 557 3.94 -16.14 5.41
N LEU A 558 3.97 -16.92 6.49
CA LEU A 558 3.39 -18.27 6.56
C LEU A 558 2.03 -18.18 7.24
N THR A 559 1.02 -18.84 6.69
CA THR A 559 -0.32 -18.86 7.30
C THR A 559 -0.86 -20.30 7.28
N LEU A 560 -1.21 -20.83 8.45
CA LEU A 560 -2.01 -22.03 8.59
C LEU A 560 -3.42 -21.62 8.98
N SER A 561 -4.41 -22.07 8.24
CA SER A 561 -5.81 -21.71 8.50
C SER A 561 -6.73 -22.93 8.32
N GLY A 562 -7.86 -22.91 8.99
CA GLY A 562 -8.89 -23.91 8.84
C GLY A 562 -10.27 -23.33 9.15
N GLY A 563 -11.27 -23.91 8.59
CA GLY A 563 -12.63 -23.41 8.79
C GLY A 563 -13.72 -24.41 8.46
N VAL A 564 -14.91 -24.02 8.82
CA VAL A 564 -16.14 -24.75 8.57
C VAL A 564 -17.09 -23.83 7.82
N THR A 565 -17.69 -24.33 6.77
CA THR A 565 -18.82 -23.67 6.11
C THR A 565 -20.01 -24.63 6.19
N THR A 566 -21.12 -24.16 6.70
CA THR A 566 -22.36 -24.90 6.69
C THR A 566 -23.43 -24.06 6.02
N GLY A 567 -24.19 -24.67 5.14
CA GLY A 567 -25.28 -24.03 4.42
C GLY A 567 -26.59 -24.75 4.66
N LEU A 568 -27.71 -24.05 4.54
CA LEU A 568 -29.04 -24.60 4.46
C LEU A 568 -29.57 -24.27 3.07
N ILE A 569 -29.91 -25.28 2.30
CA ILE A 569 -30.42 -25.14 0.92
C ILE A 569 -31.84 -25.68 0.87
N ASN A 570 -32.66 -24.96 0.14
CA ASN A 570 -34.02 -25.39 -0.23
C ASN A 570 -34.24 -25.06 -1.71
N HIS A 571 -34.79 -26.04 -2.43
CA HIS A 571 -35.26 -25.84 -3.80
C HIS A 571 -36.76 -25.79 -3.81
N SER A 572 -37.32 -24.99 -4.68
CA SER A 572 -38.76 -24.99 -4.94
C SER A 572 -39.05 -24.94 -6.44
N TYR A 573 -39.92 -25.83 -6.89
CA TYR A 573 -40.43 -25.91 -8.24
C TYR A 573 -41.85 -26.52 -8.18
N ASP A 574 -42.54 -26.49 -9.28
CA ASP A 574 -43.88 -27.11 -9.41
C ASP A 574 -43.70 -28.62 -9.65
N ASP A 575 -43.75 -29.42 -8.59
CA ASP A 575 -43.55 -30.88 -8.58
C ASP A 575 -44.78 -31.65 -9.13
N ASP A 576 -45.95 -31.02 -9.22
CA ASP A 576 -47.12 -31.57 -9.92
C ASP A 576 -46.93 -31.49 -11.44
N LEU A 577 -46.08 -30.58 -11.94
CA LEU A 577 -45.88 -30.34 -13.36
C LEU A 577 -44.55 -30.84 -13.91
N TRP A 578 -43.51 -30.97 -13.05
CA TRP A 578 -42.14 -31.24 -13.49
C TRP A 578 -41.45 -32.36 -12.75
N ILE A 579 -40.72 -33.20 -13.50
CA ILE A 579 -39.80 -34.19 -12.93
C ILE A 579 -38.38 -33.79 -13.39
N PRO A 580 -37.51 -33.20 -12.53
CA PRO A 580 -36.17 -32.79 -12.91
C PRO A 580 -35.27 -33.99 -13.18
N TYR A 581 -34.47 -33.95 -14.28
CA TYR A 581 -33.43 -34.94 -14.57
C TYR A 581 -32.28 -34.85 -13.57
N ASP A 582 -31.94 -33.63 -13.14
CA ASP A 582 -30.97 -33.45 -12.07
C ASP A 582 -31.59 -33.80 -10.70
N THR A 583 -31.25 -34.95 -10.20
CA THR A 583 -31.73 -35.44 -8.90
C THR A 583 -31.33 -34.51 -7.73
N SER A 584 -30.35 -33.60 -7.92
CA SER A 584 -30.03 -32.58 -6.90
C SER A 584 -31.17 -31.59 -6.70
N VAL A 585 -31.98 -31.32 -7.74
CA VAL A 585 -33.12 -30.42 -7.65
C VAL A 585 -34.19 -31.00 -6.74
N SER A 586 -34.59 -32.27 -6.96
CA SER A 586 -35.59 -32.96 -6.14
C SER A 586 -35.06 -33.29 -4.74
N GLN A 587 -33.74 -33.55 -4.61
CA GLN A 587 -33.13 -33.84 -3.30
C GLN A 587 -33.32 -32.69 -2.29
N TYR A 588 -33.24 -31.45 -2.72
CA TYR A 588 -33.36 -30.25 -1.87
C TYR A 588 -34.75 -29.61 -1.91
N SER A 589 -35.76 -30.28 -2.51
CA SER A 589 -37.14 -29.80 -2.48
C SER A 589 -37.79 -30.03 -1.12
N ASP A 590 -38.88 -29.32 -0.83
CA ASP A 590 -39.78 -29.45 0.35
C ASP A 590 -39.22 -29.03 1.71
N ASN A 591 -37.94 -29.28 2.02
CA ASN A 591 -37.34 -28.96 3.30
C ASN A 591 -35.93 -28.35 3.15
N TRP A 592 -35.57 -27.53 4.12
CA TRP A 592 -34.21 -27.03 4.25
C TRP A 592 -33.24 -28.16 4.59
N LYS A 593 -32.26 -28.40 3.74
CA LYS A 593 -31.24 -29.41 3.92
C LYS A 593 -29.85 -28.80 4.08
N PRO A 594 -29.01 -29.38 4.93
CA PRO A 594 -27.67 -28.85 5.14
C PRO A 594 -26.71 -29.18 3.98
N LYS A 595 -25.84 -28.26 3.65
CA LYS A 595 -24.63 -28.45 2.82
C LYS A 595 -23.46 -27.96 3.61
N ASN A 596 -22.48 -28.80 3.89
CA ASN A 596 -21.37 -28.46 4.76
C ASN A 596 -20.02 -28.81 4.16
N SER A 597 -19.01 -28.07 4.59
CA SER A 597 -17.62 -28.37 4.28
C SER A 597 -16.69 -27.96 5.42
N VAL A 598 -15.62 -28.72 5.58
CA VAL A 598 -14.53 -28.42 6.50
C VAL A 598 -13.25 -28.33 5.69
N TRP A 599 -12.45 -27.35 5.96
CA TRP A 599 -11.22 -27.17 5.21
C TRP A 599 -10.03 -26.81 6.10
N ILE A 600 -8.83 -27.17 5.63
CA ILE A 600 -7.55 -26.74 6.17
C ILE A 600 -6.70 -26.22 5.01
N GLY A 601 -5.96 -25.15 5.23
CA GLY A 601 -5.11 -24.56 4.24
C GLY A 601 -3.81 -24.04 4.84
N PHE A 602 -2.75 -24.14 4.08
CA PHE A 602 -1.45 -23.56 4.37
C PHE A 602 -1.02 -22.66 3.20
N SER A 603 -0.51 -21.49 3.50
CA SER A 603 0.02 -20.58 2.49
C SER A 603 1.36 -19.96 2.91
N MET A 604 2.17 -19.64 1.91
CA MET A 604 3.45 -18.94 2.03
C MET A 604 3.47 -17.78 1.04
N ASP A 605 3.64 -16.57 1.53
CA ASP A 605 3.66 -15.35 0.74
C ASP A 605 5.01 -14.63 0.89
N GLY A 606 5.85 -14.74 -0.13
CA GLY A 606 7.15 -14.05 -0.26
C GLY A 606 7.12 -12.94 -1.31
N ARG A 607 5.95 -12.42 -1.67
CA ARG A 607 5.80 -11.28 -2.59
C ARG A 607 6.22 -9.99 -1.93
N ASN A 608 6.79 -9.06 -2.70
CA ASN A 608 7.15 -7.73 -2.20
C ASN A 608 5.92 -6.91 -1.80
N ILE A 609 4.84 -6.97 -2.59
CA ILE A 609 3.55 -6.32 -2.32
C ILE A 609 2.45 -7.32 -2.69
N ALA A 610 1.46 -7.51 -1.81
CA ALA A 610 0.44 -8.54 -2.02
C ALA A 610 -0.55 -8.21 -3.15
N TYR A 611 -0.91 -6.94 -3.31
CA TYR A 611 -1.94 -6.50 -4.27
C TYR A 611 -1.41 -6.15 -5.68
N ASP A 612 -0.14 -5.77 -5.83
CA ASP A 612 0.52 -5.51 -7.13
C ASP A 612 1.98 -5.98 -7.10
N PRO A 613 2.22 -7.31 -7.07
CA PRO A 613 3.55 -7.85 -6.94
C PRO A 613 4.38 -7.65 -8.20
N SER A 614 5.63 -7.21 -8.01
CA SER A 614 6.62 -7.12 -9.08
C SER A 614 7.74 -8.13 -8.93
N THR A 615 7.95 -8.65 -7.72
CA THR A 615 8.94 -9.70 -7.41
C THR A 615 8.42 -10.62 -6.32
N GLY A 616 8.99 -11.81 -6.23
CA GLY A 616 8.68 -12.76 -5.18
C GLY A 616 7.84 -13.94 -5.66
N TRP A 617 7.21 -14.62 -4.71
CA TRP A 617 6.46 -15.86 -4.97
C TRP A 617 5.34 -16.04 -3.94
N PHE A 618 4.33 -16.79 -4.34
CA PHE A 618 3.25 -17.24 -3.47
C PHE A 618 2.98 -18.72 -3.69
N ALA A 619 2.75 -19.46 -2.62
CA ALA A 619 2.34 -20.85 -2.68
C ALA A 619 1.23 -21.13 -1.67
N SER A 620 0.21 -21.87 -2.05
CA SER A 620 -0.83 -22.32 -1.13
C SER A 620 -1.31 -23.73 -1.46
N GLN A 621 -1.66 -24.44 -0.40
CA GLN A 621 -2.33 -25.74 -0.44
C GLN A 621 -3.56 -25.68 0.42
N ARG A 622 -4.72 -26.09 -0.13
CA ARG A 622 -5.96 -26.19 0.61
C ARG A 622 -6.58 -27.58 0.38
N VAL A 623 -7.07 -28.15 1.43
CA VAL A 623 -7.83 -29.41 1.40
C VAL A 623 -9.19 -29.15 2.00
N THR A 624 -10.25 -29.53 1.31
CA THR A 624 -11.63 -29.31 1.71
C THR A 624 -12.40 -30.63 1.65
N TRP A 625 -13.01 -31.00 2.76
CA TRP A 625 -13.96 -32.11 2.83
C TRP A 625 -15.37 -31.57 2.73
N TYR A 626 -16.11 -32.03 1.75
CA TYR A 626 -17.54 -31.71 1.58
C TYR A 626 -18.40 -32.84 2.11
N GLY A 627 -19.56 -32.49 2.71
CA GLY A 627 -20.51 -33.46 3.23
C GLY A 627 -20.05 -34.27 4.47
N LEU A 628 -19.06 -33.70 5.23
CA LEU A 628 -18.49 -34.43 6.38
C LEU A 628 -19.50 -34.71 7.47
N PHE A 629 -20.46 -33.82 7.69
CA PHE A 629 -21.51 -33.98 8.69
C PHE A 629 -22.76 -34.60 8.04
N LYS A 630 -22.79 -35.93 7.95
CA LYS A 630 -23.89 -36.72 7.38
C LYS A 630 -25.01 -37.00 8.41
N GLU A 631 -26.14 -37.55 7.90
CA GLU A 631 -27.17 -38.15 8.69
C GLU A 631 -26.59 -39.10 9.75
N GLY A 632 -27.06 -39.01 10.99
CA GLY A 632 -26.55 -39.78 12.13
C GLY A 632 -25.36 -39.16 12.87
N PHE A 633 -24.67 -38.14 12.33
CA PHE A 633 -23.63 -37.41 13.05
C PHE A 633 -24.25 -36.48 14.14
N PHE A 634 -25.46 -35.94 13.86
CA PHE A 634 -26.25 -35.18 14.83
C PHE A 634 -27.59 -35.86 15.09
N PRO A 635 -28.06 -35.99 16.37
CA PRO A 635 -29.32 -36.66 16.73
C PRO A 635 -30.60 -36.07 16.12
N PHE A 636 -30.51 -34.87 15.56
CA PHE A 636 -31.62 -34.13 14.95
C PHE A 636 -31.60 -34.20 13.40
N ALA A 637 -30.73 -35.02 12.82
CA ALA A 637 -30.49 -35.07 11.40
C ALA A 637 -31.23 -36.22 10.68
N GLU A 638 -32.35 -36.68 11.22
CA GLU A 638 -33.08 -37.89 10.76
C GLU A 638 -33.68 -37.77 9.34
N ASN A 639 -33.60 -36.72 8.64
CA ASN A 639 -34.14 -36.60 7.27
C ASN A 639 -33.26 -35.76 6.35
N TRP A 640 -31.97 -35.67 6.68
CA TRP A 640 -31.00 -35.02 5.80
C TRP A 640 -30.68 -35.99 4.66
N GLY A 641 -31.07 -35.66 3.45
CA GLY A 641 -30.83 -36.49 2.26
C GLY A 641 -29.35 -36.84 2.06
N GLU A 642 -29.09 -37.71 1.13
CA GLU A 642 -27.70 -38.09 0.77
C GLU A 642 -26.91 -36.85 0.31
N GLU A 643 -26.05 -36.34 1.18
CA GLU A 643 -25.07 -35.32 0.78
C GLU A 643 -23.95 -35.95 -0.03
N GLU A 644 -23.43 -35.19 -1.00
CA GLU A 644 -22.19 -35.56 -1.68
C GLU A 644 -21.05 -35.58 -0.68
N PHE A 645 -20.31 -36.66 -0.60
CA PHE A 645 -19.13 -36.75 0.24
C PHE A 645 -17.89 -36.91 -0.63
N TYR A 646 -17.07 -35.85 -0.69
CA TYR A 646 -15.84 -35.85 -1.47
C TYR A 646 -14.78 -34.96 -0.86
N LEU A 647 -13.53 -35.23 -1.24
CA LEU A 647 -12.37 -34.43 -0.89
C LEU A 647 -11.97 -33.58 -2.10
N ARG A 648 -11.72 -32.28 -1.88
CA ARG A 648 -11.13 -31.39 -2.87
C ARG A 648 -9.78 -30.89 -2.39
N THR A 649 -8.79 -30.89 -3.28
CA THR A 649 -7.49 -30.30 -3.04
C THR A 649 -7.25 -29.17 -4.04
N ASP A 650 -6.72 -28.05 -3.56
CA ASP A 650 -6.36 -26.89 -4.36
C ASP A 650 -4.91 -26.51 -4.06
N THR A 651 -4.04 -26.55 -5.08
CA THR A 651 -2.64 -26.12 -4.99
C THR A 651 -2.43 -24.94 -5.92
N LYS A 652 -1.97 -23.81 -5.40
CA LYS A 652 -1.70 -22.59 -6.17
C LYS A 652 -0.26 -22.16 -6.00
N LEU A 653 0.41 -21.88 -7.11
CA LEU A 653 1.78 -21.35 -7.12
C LEU A 653 1.83 -20.12 -8.02
N GLU A 654 2.49 -19.08 -7.54
CA GLU A 654 2.73 -17.83 -8.30
C GLU A 654 4.21 -17.46 -8.22
N ARG A 655 4.74 -16.91 -9.30
CA ARG A 655 6.10 -16.37 -9.35
C ARG A 655 6.12 -15.08 -10.15
N TYR A 656 6.86 -14.10 -9.64
CA TYR A 656 6.97 -12.76 -10.22
C TYR A 656 8.43 -12.39 -10.41
N PHE A 657 8.77 -11.90 -11.61
CA PHE A 657 10.11 -11.44 -11.98
C PHE A 657 10.03 -10.08 -12.64
N THR A 658 10.72 -9.09 -12.11
CA THR A 658 10.95 -7.84 -12.83
C THR A 658 12.05 -8.08 -13.87
N ILE A 659 11.67 -8.21 -15.14
CA ILE A 659 12.60 -8.46 -16.27
C ILE A 659 13.21 -7.17 -16.83
N LEU A 660 12.54 -6.04 -16.62
CA LEU A 660 13.00 -4.72 -17.05
C LEU A 660 12.65 -3.69 -15.96
N ASN A 661 13.61 -2.82 -15.63
CA ASN A 661 13.40 -1.68 -14.75
C ASN A 661 14.32 -0.53 -15.19
N ILE A 662 13.78 0.41 -15.97
CA ILE A 662 14.50 1.57 -16.47
C ILE A 662 13.98 2.79 -15.73
N PRO A 663 14.76 3.41 -14.83
CA PRO A 663 14.35 4.64 -14.18
C PRO A 663 14.26 5.76 -15.20
N VAL A 664 13.13 6.47 -15.23
CA VAL A 664 12.89 7.63 -16.09
C VAL A 664 13.10 8.91 -15.29
N ASN A 665 12.66 8.92 -14.03
CA ASN A 665 12.92 9.96 -13.04
C ASN A 665 12.84 9.34 -11.62
N ASP A 666 13.01 10.15 -10.57
CA ASP A 666 13.03 9.69 -9.18
C ASP A 666 11.70 9.03 -8.72
N LYS A 667 10.60 9.35 -9.39
CA LYS A 667 9.25 8.88 -9.04
C LYS A 667 8.71 7.82 -9.99
N TRP A 668 9.31 7.63 -11.17
CA TRP A 668 8.78 6.74 -12.19
C TRP A 668 9.86 5.95 -12.92
N SER A 669 9.59 4.67 -13.13
CA SER A 669 10.42 3.78 -13.94
C SER A 669 9.55 2.97 -14.91
N ILE A 670 10.05 2.73 -16.10
CA ILE A 670 9.45 1.77 -17.04
C ILE A 670 9.80 0.37 -16.54
N LYS A 671 8.78 -0.36 -16.08
CA LYS A 671 8.93 -1.73 -15.58
C LYS A 671 8.25 -2.72 -16.53
N ALA A 672 8.80 -3.91 -16.61
CA ALA A 672 8.12 -5.07 -17.18
C ALA A 672 8.26 -6.22 -16.18
N VAL A 673 7.13 -6.81 -15.80
CA VAL A 673 7.04 -7.90 -14.82
C VAL A 673 6.49 -9.14 -15.50
N LEU A 674 7.24 -10.22 -15.46
CA LEU A 674 6.78 -11.53 -15.91
C LEU A 674 6.16 -12.27 -14.71
N MET A 675 4.92 -12.71 -14.86
CA MET A 675 4.19 -13.50 -13.90
C MET A 675 3.96 -14.91 -14.46
N GLY A 676 4.24 -15.93 -13.68
CA GLY A 676 3.82 -17.30 -13.90
C GLY A 676 2.87 -17.73 -12.79
N TYR A 677 1.80 -18.38 -13.15
CA TYR A 677 0.80 -18.93 -12.26
C TYR A 677 0.43 -20.34 -12.66
N THR A 678 0.26 -21.21 -11.67
CA THR A 678 -0.32 -22.53 -11.85
C THR A 678 -1.26 -22.88 -10.70
N TRP A 679 -2.38 -23.50 -11.04
CA TRP A 679 -3.36 -23.99 -10.08
C TRP A 679 -3.79 -25.40 -10.46
N PHE A 680 -3.59 -26.33 -9.52
CA PHE A 680 -4.08 -27.68 -9.61
C PHE A 680 -5.25 -27.85 -8.64
N ALA A 681 -6.34 -28.40 -9.13
CA ALA A 681 -7.49 -28.78 -8.32
C ALA A 681 -7.92 -30.21 -8.64
N PHE A 682 -8.16 -30.99 -7.58
CA PHE A 682 -8.61 -32.37 -7.70
C PHE A 682 -9.79 -32.62 -6.77
N GLN A 683 -10.76 -33.40 -7.23
CA GLN A 683 -11.90 -33.85 -6.47
C GLN A 683 -11.92 -35.40 -6.43
N PHE A 684 -11.89 -35.96 -5.23
CA PHE A 684 -11.86 -37.40 -4.97
C PHE A 684 -13.16 -37.82 -4.32
N GLU A 685 -13.89 -38.72 -4.98
CA GLU A 685 -15.08 -39.31 -4.42
C GLU A 685 -14.71 -40.24 -3.28
N ALA A 686 -15.54 -40.30 -2.26
CA ALA A 686 -15.30 -41.15 -1.09
C ALA A 686 -16.62 -41.83 -0.65
N LEU A 687 -16.50 -43.00 -0.06
CA LEU A 687 -17.61 -43.73 0.59
C LEU A 687 -18.83 -43.96 -0.33
N ASP A 688 -18.61 -44.46 -1.54
CA ASP A 688 -19.65 -44.73 -2.55
C ASP A 688 -20.52 -43.52 -2.93
N SER A 689 -19.99 -42.30 -2.71
CA SER A 689 -20.63 -41.06 -3.09
C SER A 689 -20.14 -40.61 -4.49
N THR A 690 -21.04 -40.13 -5.32
CA THR A 690 -20.71 -39.57 -6.64
C THR A 690 -20.80 -38.06 -6.63
N ILE A 691 -19.78 -37.37 -7.17
CA ILE A 691 -19.77 -35.91 -7.29
C ILE A 691 -20.73 -35.50 -8.41
N LYS A 692 -21.78 -34.77 -8.04
CA LYS A 692 -22.79 -34.30 -8.97
C LYS A 692 -22.18 -33.28 -9.94
N LYS A 693 -22.75 -33.18 -11.13
CA LYS A 693 -22.29 -32.33 -12.22
C LYS A 693 -22.07 -30.86 -11.78
N ASN A 694 -23.00 -30.32 -11.00
CA ASN A 694 -22.94 -28.95 -10.52
C ASN A 694 -21.86 -28.69 -9.44
N SER A 695 -21.34 -29.75 -8.83
CA SER A 695 -20.26 -29.69 -7.82
C SER A 695 -18.86 -29.89 -8.43
N ARG A 696 -18.78 -30.26 -9.71
CA ARG A 696 -17.50 -30.44 -10.42
C ARG A 696 -16.82 -29.12 -10.69
N LEU A 697 -15.51 -29.19 -10.88
CA LEU A 697 -14.71 -28.07 -11.38
C LEU A 697 -15.20 -27.69 -12.78
N TYR A 698 -15.14 -26.43 -13.13
CA TYR A 698 -15.56 -25.94 -14.44
C TYR A 698 -14.73 -24.74 -14.90
N ILE A 699 -14.64 -24.56 -16.21
CA ILE A 699 -14.02 -23.38 -16.83
C ILE A 699 -15.02 -22.24 -16.77
N ASP A 700 -14.67 -21.16 -16.05
CA ASP A 700 -15.55 -19.99 -15.83
C ASP A 700 -15.38 -18.88 -16.87
N GLY A 701 -14.35 -18.95 -17.71
CA GLY A 701 -14.07 -17.99 -18.77
C GLY A 701 -13.60 -16.60 -18.30
N MET A 702 -13.56 -16.36 -17.01
CA MET A 702 -13.14 -15.09 -16.40
C MET A 702 -11.84 -15.21 -15.61
N PHE A 703 -11.72 -16.21 -14.74
CA PHE A 703 -10.58 -16.44 -13.86
C PHE A 703 -9.74 -17.65 -14.28
N ASN A 704 -10.36 -18.62 -14.95
CA ASN A 704 -9.68 -19.73 -15.58
C ASN A 704 -10.22 -19.89 -17.00
N GLY A 705 -9.31 -20.09 -17.97
CA GLY A 705 -9.66 -20.16 -19.37
C GLY A 705 -10.35 -18.86 -19.86
N ARG A 706 -9.69 -17.71 -19.69
CA ARG A 706 -10.24 -16.40 -20.03
C ARG A 706 -10.77 -16.35 -21.47
N GLY A 707 -12.02 -15.87 -21.63
CA GLY A 707 -12.71 -15.79 -22.93
C GLY A 707 -13.46 -17.04 -23.37
N TRP A 708 -13.30 -18.16 -22.64
CA TRP A 708 -14.09 -19.36 -22.92
C TRP A 708 -15.53 -19.18 -22.42
N THR A 709 -16.48 -19.42 -23.30
CA THR A 709 -17.90 -19.51 -22.97
C THR A 709 -18.35 -20.92 -23.31
N ILE A 710 -18.61 -21.74 -22.29
CA ILE A 710 -18.99 -23.13 -22.47
C ILE A 710 -20.50 -23.23 -22.26
N TYR A 711 -21.22 -23.40 -23.35
CA TYR A 711 -22.70 -23.50 -23.36
C TYR A 711 -23.19 -24.90 -23.02
N ASN A 712 -22.39 -25.93 -23.32
CA ASN A 712 -22.78 -27.31 -23.05
C ASN A 712 -22.46 -27.67 -21.58
N ALA A 713 -23.47 -28.09 -20.83
CA ALA A 713 -23.35 -28.46 -19.44
C ALA A 713 -22.38 -29.65 -19.18
N ASP A 714 -22.04 -30.40 -20.23
CA ASP A 714 -21.16 -31.57 -20.19
C ASP A 714 -19.71 -31.26 -20.53
N GLU A 715 -19.45 -30.20 -21.27
CA GLU A 715 -18.11 -29.78 -21.64
C GLU A 715 -17.51 -28.83 -20.60
N GLY A 716 -16.18 -28.81 -20.53
CA GLY A 716 -15.46 -27.90 -19.61
C GLY A 716 -15.75 -28.10 -18.12
N ARG A 717 -16.22 -29.30 -17.74
CA ARG A 717 -16.43 -29.73 -16.34
C ARG A 717 -15.67 -31.01 -16.09
N GLY A 718 -15.11 -31.13 -14.89
CA GLY A 718 -14.35 -32.31 -14.53
C GLY A 718 -14.04 -32.38 -13.03
N ARG A 719 -13.40 -33.46 -12.61
CA ARG A 719 -12.93 -33.68 -11.23
C ARG A 719 -11.47 -33.31 -11.07
N MET A 720 -10.77 -33.02 -12.17
CA MET A 720 -9.40 -32.51 -12.20
C MET A 720 -9.34 -31.24 -13.04
N MET A 721 -8.61 -30.24 -12.58
CA MET A 721 -8.31 -29.03 -13.34
C MET A 721 -6.85 -28.62 -13.09
N TRP A 722 -6.15 -28.32 -14.21
CA TRP A 722 -4.82 -27.74 -14.17
C TRP A 722 -4.81 -26.45 -14.98
N ASN A 723 -4.84 -25.32 -14.29
CA ASN A 723 -4.85 -23.99 -14.91
C ASN A 723 -3.47 -23.36 -14.83
N ASN A 724 -2.92 -22.95 -15.97
CA ASN A 724 -1.64 -22.28 -16.12
C ASN A 724 -1.84 -20.92 -16.78
N THR A 725 -1.15 -19.91 -16.26
CA THR A 725 -1.12 -18.57 -16.84
C THR A 725 0.31 -18.06 -16.88
N VAL A 726 0.70 -17.50 -18.02
CA VAL A 726 1.91 -16.68 -18.15
C VAL A 726 1.47 -15.28 -18.58
N GLU A 727 1.95 -14.28 -17.87
CA GLU A 727 1.50 -12.90 -18.09
C GLU A 727 2.67 -11.92 -18.02
N LEU A 728 2.83 -11.11 -19.06
CA LEU A 728 3.75 -9.98 -19.09
C LEU A 728 2.99 -8.72 -18.73
N ARG A 729 3.34 -8.08 -17.61
CA ARG A 729 2.74 -6.88 -17.08
C ARG A 729 3.62 -5.67 -17.32
N ILE A 730 3.07 -4.64 -17.93
CA ILE A 730 3.75 -3.37 -18.18
C ILE A 730 2.99 -2.27 -17.43
N PRO A 731 3.40 -1.89 -16.22
CA PRO A 731 2.78 -0.80 -15.48
C PRO A 731 2.91 0.51 -16.28
N LEU A 732 1.78 1.08 -16.67
CA LEU A 732 1.69 2.40 -17.32
C LEU A 732 1.72 3.50 -16.26
N ILE A 733 0.98 3.29 -15.19
CA ILE A 733 0.98 4.11 -13.98
C ILE A 733 1.16 3.16 -12.80
N PRO A 734 2.32 3.19 -12.11
CA PRO A 734 2.61 2.27 -11.01
C PRO A 734 1.51 2.24 -9.95
N GLY A 735 1.05 1.04 -9.57
CA GLY A 735 -0.01 0.84 -8.59
C GLY A 735 -1.43 1.27 -9.01
N ILE A 736 -1.60 1.79 -10.24
CA ILE A 736 -2.90 2.25 -10.73
C ILE A 736 -3.32 1.49 -11.99
N MET A 737 -2.46 1.44 -13.02
CA MET A 737 -2.84 0.90 -14.32
C MET A 737 -1.69 0.16 -14.98
N SER A 738 -1.96 -1.02 -15.54
CA SER A 738 -1.02 -1.79 -16.35
C SER A 738 -1.65 -2.29 -17.65
N LEU A 739 -0.82 -2.40 -18.68
CA LEU A 739 -1.12 -3.11 -19.89
C LEU A 739 -0.48 -4.50 -19.78
N ASP A 740 -1.29 -5.54 -19.92
CA ASP A 740 -0.81 -6.92 -19.75
C ASP A 740 -1.00 -7.69 -21.06
N ALA A 741 -0.06 -8.57 -21.38
CA ALA A 741 -0.19 -9.59 -22.43
C ALA A 741 -0.12 -10.95 -21.75
N TRP A 742 -1.04 -11.84 -22.04
CA TRP A 742 -1.18 -13.09 -21.31
C TRP A 742 -1.50 -14.28 -22.19
N PHE A 743 -1.20 -15.47 -21.67
CA PHE A 743 -1.53 -16.76 -22.23
C PHE A 743 -2.02 -17.69 -21.13
N ASP A 744 -3.19 -18.30 -21.33
CA ASP A 744 -3.77 -19.31 -20.44
C ASP A 744 -3.77 -20.67 -21.11
N ALA A 745 -3.53 -21.71 -20.32
CA ALA A 745 -3.67 -23.10 -20.69
C ALA A 745 -4.37 -23.83 -19.54
N VAL A 746 -5.58 -24.30 -19.77
CA VAL A 746 -6.40 -25.00 -18.77
C VAL A 746 -6.67 -26.40 -19.27
N ALA A 747 -6.21 -27.40 -18.51
CA ALA A 747 -6.65 -28.78 -18.71
C ALA A 747 -7.77 -29.11 -17.74
N ILE A 748 -8.80 -29.78 -18.20
CA ILE A 748 -9.90 -30.27 -17.38
C ILE A 748 -10.29 -31.69 -17.82
N ASP A 749 -10.45 -32.60 -16.84
CA ASP A 749 -10.80 -33.98 -17.10
C ASP A 749 -11.63 -34.55 -15.94
N ASP A 750 -12.38 -35.60 -16.22
CA ASP A 750 -13.23 -36.28 -15.25
C ASP A 750 -12.48 -37.36 -14.43
N TYR A 751 -11.24 -37.67 -14.78
CA TYR A 751 -10.40 -38.64 -14.07
C TYR A 751 -9.40 -37.94 -13.14
N ALA A 752 -9.70 -37.93 -11.86
CA ALA A 752 -8.90 -37.21 -10.85
C ALA A 752 -7.50 -37.80 -10.58
N TYR A 753 -7.17 -38.99 -11.07
CA TYR A 753 -6.01 -39.76 -10.60
C TYR A 753 -4.82 -39.76 -11.57
N GLU A 754 -5.01 -39.35 -12.81
CA GLU A 754 -4.02 -39.61 -13.83
C GLU A 754 -3.76 -38.38 -14.70
N ILE A 755 -2.88 -37.46 -14.25
CA ILE A 755 -2.36 -36.37 -15.11
C ILE A 755 -1.74 -36.93 -16.40
N SER A 756 -1.27 -38.18 -16.38
CA SER A 756 -0.70 -38.88 -17.53
C SER A 756 -1.73 -39.26 -18.59
N THR A 757 -3.02 -39.24 -18.31
CA THR A 757 -4.10 -39.51 -19.26
C THR A 757 -4.57 -38.28 -20.03
N LEU A 758 -4.10 -37.09 -19.67
CA LEU A 758 -4.45 -35.86 -20.38
C LEU A 758 -4.02 -35.97 -21.84
N THR A 759 -5.00 -35.78 -22.73
CA THR A 759 -4.84 -35.68 -24.17
C THR A 759 -4.84 -34.23 -24.62
N GLU A 760 -4.56 -33.97 -25.89
CA GLU A 760 -4.64 -32.63 -26.45
C GLU A 760 -6.05 -32.05 -26.41
N GLU A 761 -7.09 -32.89 -26.39
CA GLU A 761 -8.50 -32.50 -26.36
C GLU A 761 -8.96 -32.00 -25.00
N ASP A 762 -8.25 -32.31 -23.92
CA ASP A 762 -8.56 -31.87 -22.57
C ASP A 762 -8.10 -30.42 -22.29
N TRP A 763 -7.31 -29.84 -23.20
CA TRP A 763 -6.72 -28.54 -23.06
C TRP A 763 -7.54 -27.44 -23.74
N TYR A 764 -7.76 -26.38 -23.00
CA TYR A 764 -8.41 -25.15 -23.41
C TYR A 764 -7.39 -24.01 -23.32
N PHE A 765 -7.06 -23.42 -24.45
CA PHE A 765 -6.06 -22.37 -24.55
C PHE A 765 -6.74 -21.03 -24.83
N SER A 766 -6.15 -19.95 -24.31
CA SER A 766 -6.53 -18.60 -24.72
C SER A 766 -5.37 -17.63 -24.54
N PHE A 767 -5.37 -16.56 -25.31
CA PHE A 767 -4.38 -15.51 -25.22
C PHE A 767 -4.98 -14.16 -25.53
N GLY A 768 -4.27 -13.09 -25.11
CA GLY A 768 -4.69 -11.75 -25.48
C GLY A 768 -4.08 -10.63 -24.65
N PRO A 769 -4.40 -9.40 -24.97
CA PRO A 769 -4.09 -8.24 -24.17
C PRO A 769 -5.15 -7.99 -23.09
N SER A 770 -4.77 -7.30 -22.02
CA SER A 770 -5.71 -6.76 -21.06
C SER A 770 -5.23 -5.42 -20.50
N LEU A 771 -6.16 -4.56 -20.15
CA LEU A 771 -5.92 -3.34 -19.41
C LEU A 771 -6.39 -3.56 -17.97
N ARG A 772 -5.48 -3.47 -17.00
CA ARG A 772 -5.75 -3.74 -15.60
C ARG A 772 -5.62 -2.46 -14.78
N PHE A 773 -6.64 -2.20 -13.97
CA PHE A 773 -6.64 -1.15 -12.95
C PHE A 773 -6.44 -1.81 -11.58
N SER A 774 -5.31 -1.52 -10.94
CA SER A 774 -4.91 -2.12 -9.66
C SER A 774 -5.33 -1.26 -8.46
N ILE A 775 -6.31 -0.38 -8.64
CA ILE A 775 -6.82 0.49 -7.56
C ILE A 775 -7.67 -0.38 -6.63
N PRO A 776 -7.34 -0.50 -5.34
CA PRO A 776 -8.09 -1.37 -4.41
C PRO A 776 -9.59 -1.05 -4.34
N GLN A 777 -9.97 0.22 -4.50
CA GLN A 777 -11.36 0.68 -4.48
C GLN A 777 -12.11 0.41 -5.78
N PHE A 778 -11.40 0.19 -6.89
CA PHE A 778 -11.98 -0.06 -8.20
C PHE A 778 -11.09 -1.00 -9.03
N PRO A 779 -11.02 -2.29 -8.65
CA PRO A 779 -10.21 -3.28 -9.34
C PRO A 779 -10.91 -3.70 -10.63
N LEU A 780 -10.56 -3.09 -11.74
CA LEU A 780 -11.15 -3.36 -13.05
C LEU A 780 -10.12 -3.98 -13.99
N ARG A 781 -10.52 -4.98 -14.74
CA ARG A 781 -9.73 -5.55 -15.82
C ARG A 781 -10.56 -5.69 -17.09
N LEU A 782 -10.09 -5.06 -18.16
CA LEU A 782 -10.65 -5.19 -19.51
C LEU A 782 -9.81 -6.23 -20.24
N ILE A 783 -10.40 -7.37 -20.58
CA ILE A 783 -9.71 -8.51 -21.16
C ILE A 783 -10.22 -8.70 -22.59
N PHE A 784 -9.30 -8.79 -23.54
CA PHE A 784 -9.57 -9.23 -24.90
C PHE A 784 -8.93 -10.60 -25.04
N ALA A 785 -9.78 -11.62 -25.20
CA ALA A 785 -9.37 -13.01 -25.19
C ALA A 785 -9.63 -13.64 -26.55
N ASN A 786 -8.71 -14.47 -26.97
CA ASN A 786 -8.85 -15.32 -28.16
C ASN A 786 -8.70 -16.78 -27.75
N PRO A 787 -9.81 -17.51 -27.51
CA PRO A 787 -9.79 -18.91 -27.11
C PRO A 787 -9.54 -19.83 -28.31
N PHE A 788 -8.84 -20.94 -28.10
CA PHE A 788 -8.61 -21.99 -29.10
C PHE A 788 -8.35 -23.34 -28.44
N ARG A 789 -8.53 -24.41 -29.19
CA ARG A 789 -8.17 -25.80 -28.82
C ARG A 789 -7.21 -26.38 -29.84
N ILE A 790 -6.56 -27.46 -29.44
CA ILE A 790 -5.76 -28.33 -30.35
C ILE A 790 -6.51 -29.66 -30.44
N ILE A 791 -6.96 -30.02 -31.61
CA ILE A 791 -7.68 -31.27 -31.90
C ILE A 791 -7.01 -31.94 -33.10
N ASP A 792 -6.62 -33.21 -32.95
CA ASP A 792 -5.90 -33.97 -33.97
C ASP A 792 -4.68 -33.22 -34.54
N GLY A 793 -3.93 -32.50 -33.65
CA GLY A 793 -2.75 -31.70 -33.99
C GLY A 793 -3.06 -30.41 -34.76
N ASN A 794 -4.33 -30.04 -34.95
CA ASN A 794 -4.76 -28.78 -35.58
C ASN A 794 -5.21 -27.75 -34.54
N VAL A 795 -4.83 -26.48 -34.73
CA VAL A 795 -5.31 -25.37 -33.94
C VAL A 795 -6.71 -24.97 -34.45
N ILE A 796 -7.70 -25.08 -33.57
CA ILE A 796 -9.09 -24.77 -33.84
C ILE A 796 -9.49 -23.59 -32.98
N PHE A 797 -9.86 -22.46 -33.61
CA PHE A 797 -10.45 -21.34 -32.92
C PHE A 797 -11.96 -21.58 -32.74
N THR A 798 -12.48 -21.30 -31.57
CA THR A 798 -13.90 -21.57 -31.28
C THR A 798 -14.78 -20.52 -31.93
N ASP A 799 -15.82 -20.98 -32.54
CA ASP A 799 -16.87 -20.14 -33.12
C ASP A 799 -18.07 -20.07 -32.14
N GLN A 800 -18.53 -18.86 -31.85
CA GLN A 800 -19.75 -18.65 -31.05
C GLN A 800 -21.04 -18.89 -31.85
N ASP A 801 -20.98 -18.72 -33.16
CA ASP A 801 -22.17 -18.68 -34.03
C ASP A 801 -22.42 -20.00 -34.75
N GLY A 802 -21.49 -20.98 -34.67
CA GLY A 802 -21.67 -22.32 -35.24
C GLY A 802 -21.66 -22.38 -36.81
N ASP A 803 -21.20 -21.31 -37.47
CA ASP A 803 -21.16 -21.24 -38.93
C ASP A 803 -19.85 -21.79 -39.58
N GLY A 804 -18.86 -22.13 -38.72
CA GLY A 804 -17.69 -22.84 -39.18
C GLY A 804 -16.55 -21.98 -39.75
N ASP A 805 -16.59 -20.67 -39.60
CA ASP A 805 -15.54 -19.77 -40.07
C ASP A 805 -14.48 -19.54 -38.99
N TYR A 806 -13.54 -20.48 -38.90
CA TYR A 806 -12.50 -20.55 -37.84
C TYR A 806 -11.28 -19.63 -38.11
N ASP A 807 -11.47 -18.29 -38.10
CA ASP A 807 -10.35 -17.37 -38.24
C ASP A 807 -10.02 -16.73 -36.91
N TRP A 808 -8.76 -16.82 -36.44
CA TRP A 808 -8.24 -16.16 -35.22
C TRP A 808 -8.53 -14.64 -35.19
N ARG A 809 -8.83 -14.01 -36.34
CA ARG A 809 -9.10 -12.57 -36.44
C ARG A 809 -10.50 -12.20 -35.98
N SER A 810 -11.44 -13.09 -36.11
CA SER A 810 -12.85 -12.88 -35.75
C SER A 810 -13.19 -13.38 -34.35
N ASN A 811 -12.39 -14.27 -33.78
CA ASN A 811 -12.62 -14.96 -32.50
C ASN A 811 -12.16 -14.17 -31.27
N TRP A 812 -12.40 -12.88 -31.24
CA TRP A 812 -12.04 -12.06 -30.09
C TRP A 812 -13.23 -11.82 -29.16
N HIS A 813 -13.07 -12.27 -27.92
CA HIS A 813 -14.05 -12.12 -26.85
C HIS A 813 -13.67 -10.99 -25.90
N PHE A 814 -14.61 -10.15 -25.56
CA PHE A 814 -14.42 -9.12 -24.57
C PHE A 814 -14.93 -9.61 -23.21
N VAL A 815 -14.05 -9.63 -22.20
CA VAL A 815 -14.40 -10.01 -20.83
C VAL A 815 -14.12 -8.85 -19.90
N LEU A 816 -15.10 -8.49 -19.11
CA LEU A 816 -15.00 -7.46 -18.09
C LEU A 816 -14.90 -8.14 -16.71
N SER A 817 -13.79 -7.95 -16.02
CA SER A 817 -13.57 -8.55 -14.70
C SER A 817 -13.40 -7.49 -13.63
N PHE A 818 -14.12 -7.63 -12.54
CA PHE A 818 -13.99 -6.81 -11.33
C PHE A 818 -13.45 -7.70 -10.22
N ASN A 819 -12.15 -7.83 -10.11
CA ASN A 819 -11.54 -8.65 -9.06
C ASN A 819 -10.30 -8.01 -8.47
N ILE A 820 -10.27 -7.95 -7.14
CA ILE A 820 -9.12 -7.46 -6.35
C ILE A 820 -7.94 -8.44 -6.40
N THR A 821 -8.17 -9.70 -6.80
CA THR A 821 -7.06 -10.64 -6.94
C THR A 821 -6.20 -10.28 -8.14
N ASN A 822 -4.89 -10.48 -8.00
CA ASN A 822 -3.87 -10.15 -9.01
C ASN A 822 -3.99 -10.93 -10.34
N ARG A 823 -5.15 -11.44 -10.64
CA ARG A 823 -5.47 -12.21 -11.85
C ARG A 823 -6.31 -11.44 -12.83
#